data_4835bf5ccbc2c0a837c8c42c34b01134
#
_entry.id   4835bf5ccbc2c0a837c8c42c34b01134
#
_cell.length_a   1.000
_cell.length_b   1.000
_cell.length_c   1.000
_cell.angle_alpha   90.00
_cell.angle_beta   90.00
_cell.angle_gamma   90.00
#
_symmetry.space_group_name_H-M   'P 1'
#
loop_
_entity.id
_entity.type
_entity.pdbx_description
1 polymer ?
#
loop_
_entity_poly.entity_id
_entity_poly.type
_entity_poly.pdbx_seq_one_letter_code
_entity_poly.pdbx_strand_id
1 'polypeptide(L)'
;SNLERNLYLTTQLIDMHLRMVCALNMFDMTEKRGDNVDYAKLGELFGVPMIPTTFTTGRGVELLFHIIINMYEGLDFLDANGNLDPEVAEGIRQWHEQYSKSEKEQPDHDEDFASGVKPKHNVFRHIHINHGTYIEEGIKAIQGEIKKEEGLRHKYSTRYLAIKLLEKDKDAEQLIKTTTAHHEAIIAARDKAMDDVMKYTHEDSETAIMDAKYGFIHGALQEAGYKTGTERDTYQVTHLIDSIITNKYVGFPIFILMLWIMFEATFSLGQYPMGWIESGVDWIGSVISERMTDGPLKDMLVDGVIGGVGSVIVFLPQILILYFFISFMEDSGYMSRAAFIMDKLMHKMGLHGKSFIPLIMGFGCNVPAVMATRTIESRRSRLITMLILPLMSCSARFPIYIMIIGTMFAPQYRSSIMMSLYIIGIVMAVIMSRLFSKTLFKGEDTPFVMELPPYRFPTAKAIARHTWQKGKEYLKKMGGIILVASIVVWALGYFPHNENLTRQQQQEQSYIGIIGHAIEPVFKAQGFDWKLDVGLISGVGAKEIVASTMGILYHSDDAAEEGSEQAYSHLYSQMTADGITPLTAYCFLLFVLLYFPCIATIAAIKGETGSWRWATFAAVYTTCLAWVVSAVVYQIGNLFL
;
A
#
# COMPACT_ATOMS: atom_id res chain seq x y z
N SER A 1 10.09 -20.68 -7.21
CA SER A 1 9.34 -20.65 -8.44
C SER A 1 10.13 -20.10 -9.57
N ASN A 2 10.73 -19.08 -9.78
CA ASN A 2 11.52 -18.65 -10.93
C ASN A 2 12.97 -18.38 -10.52
N LEU A 3 13.67 -19.45 -10.15
CA LEU A 3 15.05 -19.36 -9.68
C LEU A 3 15.96 -18.72 -10.76
N GLU A 4 15.83 -19.15 -12.00
CA GLU A 4 16.59 -18.62 -13.14
C GLU A 4 16.43 -17.10 -13.30
N ARG A 5 15.19 -16.62 -13.28
CA ARG A 5 14.90 -15.20 -13.41
C ARG A 5 15.42 -14.38 -12.23
N ASN A 6 15.30 -14.91 -11.01
CA ASN A 6 15.82 -14.22 -9.83
C ASN A 6 17.35 -14.19 -9.82
N LEU A 7 18.00 -15.24 -10.30
CA LEU A 7 19.45 -15.28 -10.47
C LEU A 7 19.94 -14.28 -11.53
N TYR A 8 19.10 -13.88 -12.50
CA TYR A 8 19.45 -12.85 -13.47
C TYR A 8 19.76 -11.51 -12.78
N LEU A 9 18.97 -11.11 -11.78
CA LEU A 9 19.31 -9.93 -10.96
C LEU A 9 20.63 -10.11 -10.22
N THR A 10 20.90 -11.32 -9.72
CA THR A 10 22.18 -11.63 -9.06
C THR A 10 23.35 -11.41 -10.03
N THR A 11 23.23 -11.83 -11.29
CA THR A 11 24.27 -11.57 -12.30
C THR A 11 24.51 -10.08 -12.57
N GLN A 12 23.47 -9.26 -12.57
CA GLN A 12 23.60 -7.81 -12.72
C GLN A 12 24.33 -7.17 -11.52
N LEU A 13 24.03 -7.63 -10.31
CA LEU A 13 24.70 -7.15 -9.10
C LEU A 13 26.17 -7.59 -9.03
N ILE A 14 26.51 -8.77 -9.57
CA ILE A 14 27.90 -9.24 -9.74
C ILE A 14 28.68 -8.27 -10.65
N ASP A 15 28.10 -7.85 -11.77
CA ASP A 15 28.71 -6.89 -12.70
C ASP A 15 28.99 -5.54 -12.02
N MET A 16 28.20 -5.17 -11.00
CA MET A 16 28.40 -3.93 -10.21
C MET A 16 29.53 -4.06 -9.17
N HIS A 17 30.11 -5.24 -8.98
CA HIS A 17 31.10 -5.54 -7.94
C HIS A 17 30.62 -5.25 -6.52
N LEU A 18 29.34 -5.49 -6.23
CA LEU A 18 28.77 -5.31 -4.90
C LEU A 18 29.03 -6.55 -4.03
N ARG A 19 29.32 -6.31 -2.75
CA ARG A 19 29.32 -7.37 -1.74
C ARG A 19 27.87 -7.76 -1.46
N MET A 20 27.51 -9.04 -1.62
CA MET A 20 26.13 -9.50 -1.45
C MET A 20 26.07 -10.91 -0.87
N VAL A 21 24.95 -11.18 -0.20
CA VAL A 21 24.51 -12.52 0.21
C VAL A 21 23.17 -12.79 -0.43
N CYS A 22 22.97 -13.99 -0.93
CA CYS A 22 21.73 -14.39 -1.58
C CYS A 22 20.91 -15.29 -0.64
N ALA A 23 19.75 -14.80 -0.18
CA ALA A 23 18.81 -15.62 0.58
C ALA A 23 17.90 -16.39 -0.39
N LEU A 24 18.03 -17.71 -0.45
CA LEU A 24 17.13 -18.60 -1.18
C LEU A 24 15.86 -18.80 -0.36
N ASN A 25 14.97 -17.81 -0.38
CA ASN A 25 13.74 -17.85 0.43
C ASN A 25 12.71 -18.83 -0.13
N MET A 26 11.80 -19.28 0.75
CA MET A 26 10.80 -20.30 0.44
C MET A 26 11.42 -21.68 0.13
N PHE A 27 12.54 -21.97 0.75
CA PHE A 27 13.26 -23.23 0.51
C PHE A 27 12.43 -24.47 0.88
N ASP A 28 11.53 -24.35 1.87
CA ASP A 28 10.52 -25.37 2.20
C ASP A 28 9.62 -25.78 1.02
N MET A 29 9.41 -24.86 0.08
CA MET A 29 8.65 -25.16 -1.15
C MET A 29 9.47 -25.96 -2.15
N THR A 30 10.77 -25.70 -2.22
CA THR A 30 11.72 -26.46 -3.03
C THR A 30 11.79 -27.90 -2.51
N GLU A 31 11.90 -28.07 -1.19
CA GLU A 31 11.89 -29.40 -0.53
C GLU A 31 10.55 -30.14 -0.76
N LYS A 32 9.41 -29.48 -0.57
CA LYS A 32 8.07 -30.07 -0.78
C LYS A 32 7.81 -30.49 -2.24
N ARG A 33 8.43 -29.81 -3.21
CA ARG A 33 8.34 -30.17 -4.63
C ARG A 33 9.27 -31.33 -5.01
N GLY A 34 10.19 -31.70 -4.12
CA GLY A 34 11.25 -32.61 -4.45
C GLY A 34 12.28 -32.04 -5.42
N ASP A 35 12.32 -30.70 -5.57
CA ASP A 35 13.37 -30.03 -6.31
C ASP A 35 14.67 -30.21 -5.52
N ASN A 36 15.72 -30.63 -6.18
CA ASN A 36 17.04 -30.74 -5.55
C ASN A 36 17.97 -29.71 -6.16
N VAL A 37 18.63 -28.92 -5.31
CA VAL A 37 19.65 -27.95 -5.70
C VAL A 37 20.76 -27.94 -4.66
N ASP A 38 22.00 -28.14 -5.10
CA ASP A 38 23.16 -27.90 -4.24
C ASP A 38 23.44 -26.39 -4.18
N TYR A 39 22.85 -25.73 -3.16
CA TYR A 39 22.98 -24.28 -2.97
C TYR A 39 24.41 -23.86 -2.59
N ALA A 40 25.23 -24.75 -2.00
CA ALA A 40 26.62 -24.48 -1.72
C ALA A 40 27.42 -24.42 -3.04
N LYS A 41 27.24 -25.42 -3.91
CA LYS A 41 27.84 -25.42 -5.24
C LYS A 41 27.38 -24.27 -6.10
N LEU A 42 26.09 -23.91 -6.02
CA LEU A 42 25.55 -22.75 -6.71
C LEU A 42 26.21 -21.45 -6.21
N GLY A 43 26.44 -21.34 -4.90
CA GLY A 43 27.17 -20.21 -4.29
C GLY A 43 28.62 -20.13 -4.79
N GLU A 44 29.32 -21.24 -4.89
CA GLU A 44 30.68 -21.32 -5.49
C GLU A 44 30.69 -20.80 -6.94
N LEU A 45 29.72 -21.23 -7.75
CA LEU A 45 29.63 -20.89 -9.17
C LEU A 45 29.29 -19.39 -9.38
N PHE A 46 28.51 -18.80 -8.50
CA PHE A 46 28.18 -17.37 -8.54
C PHE A 46 29.17 -16.50 -7.74
N GLY A 47 30.08 -17.08 -6.95
CA GLY A 47 30.96 -16.35 -6.05
C GLY A 47 30.24 -15.56 -4.97
N VAL A 48 29.04 -15.98 -4.61
CA VAL A 48 28.13 -15.30 -3.67
C VAL A 48 27.56 -16.35 -2.70
N PRO A 49 27.68 -16.15 -1.37
CA PRO A 49 27.06 -17.06 -0.41
C PRO A 49 25.55 -17.17 -0.65
N MET A 50 25.05 -18.40 -0.81
CA MET A 50 23.63 -18.68 -1.00
C MET A 50 23.09 -19.45 0.20
N ILE A 51 22.13 -18.82 0.90
CA ILE A 51 21.61 -19.33 2.16
C ILE A 51 20.15 -19.74 1.99
N PRO A 52 19.81 -21.03 2.21
CA PRO A 52 18.42 -21.47 2.20
C PRO A 52 17.67 -20.89 3.41
N THR A 53 16.57 -20.19 3.14
CA THR A 53 15.77 -19.52 4.17
C THR A 53 14.28 -19.81 4.00
N THR A 54 13.57 -19.81 5.12
CA THR A 54 12.11 -19.86 5.16
C THR A 54 11.62 -18.82 6.17
N PHE A 55 11.40 -17.59 5.74
CA PHE A 55 11.07 -16.48 6.64
C PHE A 55 9.77 -16.68 7.42
N THR A 56 8.83 -17.48 6.90
CA THR A 56 7.57 -17.79 7.61
C THR A 56 7.78 -18.60 8.87
N THR A 57 8.81 -19.46 8.91
CA THR A 57 9.18 -20.28 10.07
C THR A 57 10.38 -19.74 10.83
N GLY A 58 11.13 -18.81 10.25
CA GLY A 58 12.39 -18.29 10.78
C GLY A 58 13.61 -19.13 10.43
N ARG A 59 13.44 -20.26 9.72
CA ARG A 59 14.54 -21.17 9.35
C ARG A 59 15.58 -20.46 8.49
N GLY A 60 16.86 -20.55 8.83
CA GLY A 60 17.99 -19.98 8.10
C GLY A 60 18.16 -18.46 8.23
N VAL A 61 17.26 -17.76 8.92
CA VAL A 61 17.31 -16.30 9.05
C VAL A 61 18.49 -15.87 9.93
N GLU A 62 18.74 -16.58 11.01
CA GLU A 62 19.85 -16.28 11.93
C GLU A 62 21.20 -16.48 11.24
N LEU A 63 21.41 -17.61 10.55
CA LEU A 63 22.60 -17.85 9.75
C LEU A 63 22.81 -16.76 8.69
N LEU A 64 21.74 -16.30 8.03
CA LEU A 64 21.80 -15.20 7.08
C LEU A 64 22.34 -13.93 7.74
N PHE A 65 21.85 -13.57 8.93
CA PHE A 65 22.32 -12.40 9.65
C PHE A 65 23.78 -12.54 10.12
N HIS A 66 24.17 -13.71 10.60
CA HIS A 66 25.58 -13.96 10.97
C HIS A 66 26.54 -13.76 9.78
N ILE A 67 26.18 -14.30 8.62
CA ILE A 67 26.96 -14.13 7.40
C ILE A 67 27.03 -12.65 6.98
N ILE A 68 25.94 -11.90 7.08
CA ILE A 68 25.92 -10.47 6.76
C ILE A 68 26.83 -9.68 7.73
N ILE A 69 26.75 -9.96 9.03
CA ILE A 69 27.60 -9.29 10.04
C ILE A 69 29.07 -9.60 9.79
N ASN A 70 29.41 -10.85 9.60
CA ASN A 70 30.79 -11.25 9.34
C ASN A 70 31.33 -10.59 8.05
N MET A 71 30.51 -10.49 7.02
CA MET A 71 30.85 -9.78 5.80
C MET A 71 31.09 -8.29 6.00
N TYR A 72 30.27 -7.66 6.86
CA TYR A 72 30.43 -6.24 7.19
C TYR A 72 31.69 -5.99 8.00
N GLU A 73 32.03 -6.88 8.93
CA GLU A 73 33.25 -6.83 9.75
C GLU A 73 34.52 -7.19 8.99
N GLY A 74 34.41 -7.59 7.72
CA GLY A 74 35.55 -7.96 6.88
C GLY A 74 36.15 -9.31 7.21
N LEU A 75 35.38 -10.20 7.85
CA LEU A 75 35.75 -11.57 8.16
C LEU A 75 35.47 -12.45 6.93
N ASP A 76 36.44 -13.27 6.55
CA ASP A 76 36.49 -13.94 5.23
C ASP A 76 35.96 -15.38 5.25
N PHE A 77 35.24 -15.77 4.19
CA PHE A 77 34.65 -17.10 4.04
C PHE A 77 35.25 -17.93 2.89
N LEU A 78 36.32 -17.45 2.28
CA LEU A 78 36.97 -18.17 1.17
C LEU A 78 38.36 -18.64 1.57
N ASP A 79 38.74 -19.80 1.06
CA ASP A 79 40.10 -20.32 1.19
C ASP A 79 41.12 -19.48 0.38
N ALA A 80 42.42 -19.79 0.52
CA ALA A 80 43.49 -19.11 -0.20
C ALA A 80 43.37 -19.19 -1.74
N ASN A 81 42.52 -20.06 -2.27
CA ASN A 81 42.26 -20.27 -3.69
C ASN A 81 40.98 -19.59 -4.16
N GLY A 82 40.26 -18.92 -3.25
CA GLY A 82 39.01 -18.20 -3.56
C GLY A 82 37.78 -19.12 -3.65
N ASN A 83 37.83 -20.31 -3.09
CA ASN A 83 36.66 -21.19 -2.93
C ASN A 83 36.04 -20.98 -1.57
N LEU A 84 34.75 -21.32 -1.42
CA LEU A 84 34.09 -21.27 -0.10
C LEU A 84 34.93 -22.12 0.88
N ASP A 85 35.24 -21.56 2.05
CA ASP A 85 35.97 -22.29 3.08
C ASP A 85 35.25 -23.62 3.34
N PRO A 86 35.97 -24.76 3.26
CA PRO A 86 35.35 -26.08 3.43
C PRO A 86 34.62 -26.23 4.78
N GLU A 87 35.09 -25.56 5.84
CA GLU A 87 34.42 -25.56 7.15
C GLU A 87 33.09 -24.82 7.11
N VAL A 88 33.00 -23.69 6.36
CA VAL A 88 31.77 -22.95 6.18
C VAL A 88 30.81 -23.73 5.29
N ALA A 89 31.29 -24.29 4.19
CA ALA A 89 30.49 -25.12 3.30
C ALA A 89 29.93 -26.35 4.03
N GLU A 90 30.75 -27.00 4.85
CA GLU A 90 30.33 -28.15 5.65
C GLU A 90 29.36 -27.75 6.74
N GLY A 91 29.57 -26.61 7.41
CA GLY A 91 28.65 -26.05 8.39
C GLY A 91 27.27 -25.77 7.78
N ILE A 92 27.21 -25.18 6.58
CA ILE A 92 25.96 -24.95 5.86
C ILE A 92 25.27 -26.29 5.52
N ARG A 93 26.02 -27.33 5.11
CA ARG A 93 25.49 -28.67 4.82
C ARG A 93 24.98 -29.39 6.07
N GLN A 94 25.74 -29.37 7.17
CA GLN A 94 25.35 -29.95 8.45
C GLN A 94 24.11 -29.32 9.01
N TRP A 95 24.02 -27.99 8.93
CA TRP A 95 22.82 -27.22 9.31
C TRP A 95 21.60 -27.68 8.50
N HIS A 96 21.75 -27.86 7.17
CA HIS A 96 20.69 -28.37 6.32
C HIS A 96 20.27 -29.80 6.69
N GLU A 97 21.23 -30.70 6.94
CA GLU A 97 20.93 -32.07 7.36
C GLU A 97 20.25 -32.14 8.72
N GLN A 98 20.65 -31.30 9.66
CA GLN A 98 20.07 -31.25 11.00
C GLN A 98 18.63 -30.74 10.97
N TYR A 99 18.35 -29.72 10.16
CA TYR A 99 17.01 -29.17 10.02
C TYR A 99 16.08 -30.01 9.13
N SER A 100 16.60 -30.75 8.17
CA SER A 100 15.79 -31.67 7.37
C SER A 100 15.34 -32.91 8.15
N LYS A 101 16.05 -33.26 9.20
CA LYS A 101 15.71 -34.39 10.09
C LYS A 101 14.78 -34.03 11.23
N SER A 102 14.59 -32.75 11.56
CA SER A 102 13.86 -32.30 12.77
C SER A 102 12.46 -31.74 12.51
N GLU A 103 11.62 -32.42 11.71
CA GLU A 103 10.20 -32.10 11.69
C GLU A 103 9.45 -32.43 13.01
N LYS A 104 10.10 -32.94 14.03
CA LYS A 104 9.46 -33.42 15.26
C LYS A 104 9.88 -32.78 16.59
N GLU A 105 10.97 -32.05 16.65
CA GLU A 105 11.38 -31.39 17.91
C GLU A 105 12.08 -30.06 17.57
N GLN A 106 11.54 -28.95 18.04
CA GLN A 106 12.25 -27.67 18.06
C GLN A 106 13.27 -27.71 19.21
N PRO A 107 14.57 -27.66 18.96
CA PRO A 107 15.52 -27.23 19.97
C PRO A 107 15.91 -25.76 19.76
N ASP A 108 15.92 -25.03 20.85
CA ASP A 108 16.42 -23.67 21.06
C ASP A 108 17.98 -23.65 20.97
N HIS A 109 18.58 -24.07 19.85
CA HIS A 109 20.04 -24.22 19.76
C HIS A 109 20.65 -23.60 18.49
N ASP A 110 20.28 -22.34 18.22
CA ASP A 110 20.99 -21.57 17.19
C ASP A 110 22.33 -20.94 17.74
N GLU A 111 22.52 -20.88 19.06
CA GLU A 111 23.72 -20.30 19.69
C GLU A 111 24.99 -21.14 19.51
N ASP A 112 24.90 -22.47 19.43
CA ASP A 112 26.08 -23.36 19.34
C ASP A 112 26.71 -23.38 17.94
N PHE A 113 25.96 -23.02 16.89
CA PHE A 113 26.45 -23.04 15.52
C PHE A 113 27.33 -21.83 15.17
N ALA A 114 27.03 -20.67 15.75
CA ALA A 114 27.77 -19.44 15.52
C ALA A 114 29.15 -19.42 16.19
N SER A 115 29.36 -20.21 17.26
CA SER A 115 30.59 -20.21 18.06
C SER A 115 31.74 -21.03 17.45
N GLY A 116 31.49 -21.85 16.43
CA GLY A 116 32.49 -22.78 15.82
C GLY A 116 33.22 -22.25 14.60
N VAL A 117 32.70 -21.23 13.92
CA VAL A 117 33.27 -20.76 12.64
C VAL A 117 34.21 -19.55 12.90
N LYS A 118 35.53 -19.84 12.93
CA LYS A 118 36.56 -18.77 12.93
C LYS A 118 36.94 -18.45 11.49
N PRO A 119 36.72 -17.24 11.00
CA PRO A 119 36.97 -16.88 9.61
C PRO A 119 38.46 -16.63 9.32
N LYS A 120 38.87 -17.00 8.14
CA LYS A 120 40.19 -16.71 7.55
C LYS A 120 40.03 -16.18 6.13
N HIS A 121 40.50 -14.96 5.92
CA HIS A 121 40.78 -14.22 4.66
C HIS A 121 39.89 -14.26 3.39
N ASN A 122 39.49 -13.06 2.94
CA ASN A 122 38.85 -12.57 1.68
C ASN A 122 37.64 -13.32 1.04
N VAL A 123 36.46 -12.72 1.21
CA VAL A 123 35.14 -13.35 1.04
C VAL A 123 34.60 -13.37 -0.40
N PHE A 124 35.22 -12.72 -1.36
CA PHE A 124 34.62 -12.60 -2.70
C PHE A 124 35.58 -13.02 -3.80
N ARG A 125 35.22 -14.12 -4.46
CA ARG A 125 35.74 -14.40 -5.79
C ARG A 125 35.02 -13.49 -6.77
N HIS A 126 35.73 -12.51 -7.37
CA HIS A 126 35.18 -11.75 -8.48
C HIS A 126 34.99 -12.65 -9.67
N ILE A 127 33.76 -13.11 -9.86
CA ILE A 127 33.36 -13.85 -11.05
C ILE A 127 33.00 -12.83 -12.11
N HIS A 128 33.58 -12.99 -13.30
CA HIS A 128 33.17 -12.27 -14.49
C HIS A 128 32.38 -13.23 -15.38
N ILE A 129 31.12 -12.90 -15.63
CA ILE A 129 30.33 -13.64 -16.60
C ILE A 129 30.92 -13.35 -17.97
N ASN A 130 31.29 -14.40 -18.69
CA ASN A 130 31.81 -14.30 -20.05
C ASN A 130 30.62 -14.21 -21.02
N HIS A 131 30.51 -13.07 -21.68
CA HIS A 131 29.43 -12.77 -22.64
C HIS A 131 29.77 -13.21 -24.09
N GLY A 132 30.87 -13.89 -24.29
CA GLY A 132 31.37 -14.25 -25.62
C GLY A 132 32.42 -13.27 -26.15
N THR A 133 33.26 -13.75 -27.08
CA THR A 133 34.48 -13.03 -27.50
C THR A 133 34.21 -11.61 -28.00
N TYR A 134 33.26 -11.44 -28.86
CA TYR A 134 32.97 -10.13 -29.48
C TYR A 134 32.38 -9.12 -28.50
N ILE A 135 31.52 -9.58 -27.59
CA ILE A 135 30.94 -8.71 -26.56
C ILE A 135 32.03 -8.32 -25.54
N GLU A 136 32.89 -9.26 -25.14
CA GLU A 136 34.00 -8.97 -24.21
C GLU A 136 35.04 -8.02 -24.81
N GLU A 137 35.30 -8.09 -26.11
CA GLU A 137 36.13 -7.10 -26.83
C GLU A 137 35.49 -5.73 -26.83
N GLY A 138 34.19 -5.65 -27.09
CA GLY A 138 33.41 -4.42 -27.00
C GLY A 138 33.40 -3.83 -25.58
N ILE A 139 33.19 -4.65 -24.56
CA ILE A 139 33.28 -4.23 -23.15
C ILE A 139 34.65 -3.65 -22.83
N LYS A 140 35.74 -4.32 -23.25
CA LYS A 140 37.12 -3.83 -23.03
C LYS A 140 37.39 -2.50 -23.74
N ALA A 141 36.91 -2.35 -24.96
CA ALA A 141 37.07 -1.11 -25.72
C ALA A 141 36.38 0.08 -25.03
N ILE A 142 35.12 -0.10 -24.60
CA ILE A 142 34.34 0.92 -23.89
C ILE A 142 34.96 1.21 -22.50
N GLN A 143 35.38 0.16 -21.77
CA GLN A 143 36.08 0.33 -20.49
C GLN A 143 37.39 1.14 -20.64
N GLY A 144 38.11 0.94 -21.76
CA GLY A 144 39.32 1.69 -22.05
C GLY A 144 39.09 3.18 -22.14
N GLU A 145 37.98 3.59 -22.71
CA GLU A 145 37.59 5.01 -22.77
C GLU A 145 37.07 5.53 -21.42
N ILE A 146 36.23 4.75 -20.72
CA ILE A 146 35.69 5.14 -19.40
C ILE A 146 36.82 5.30 -18.35
N LYS A 147 37.85 4.44 -18.39
CA LYS A 147 38.98 4.49 -17.44
C LYS A 147 39.84 5.75 -17.54
N LYS A 148 39.76 6.49 -18.63
CA LYS A 148 40.45 7.78 -18.80
C LYS A 148 39.84 8.87 -17.93
N GLU A 149 38.61 8.67 -17.43
CA GLU A 149 37.86 9.61 -16.61
C GLU A 149 37.89 9.20 -15.12
N GLU A 150 38.69 9.91 -14.31
CA GLU A 150 38.85 9.61 -12.89
C GLU A 150 37.53 9.70 -12.11
N GLY A 151 36.68 10.65 -12.45
CA GLY A 151 35.40 10.89 -11.77
C GLY A 151 34.41 9.73 -11.87
N LEU A 152 34.41 8.98 -12.97
CA LEU A 152 33.58 7.80 -13.16
C LEU A 152 34.20 6.54 -12.57
N ARG A 153 35.55 6.42 -12.69
CA ARG A 153 36.30 5.26 -12.24
C ARG A 153 36.18 5.00 -10.73
N HIS A 154 36.15 6.06 -9.92
CA HIS A 154 36.04 5.93 -8.46
C HIS A 154 34.61 5.70 -7.96
N LYS A 155 33.62 6.05 -8.76
CA LYS A 155 32.22 6.02 -8.33
C LYS A 155 31.44 4.82 -8.83
N TYR A 156 31.82 4.29 -10.00
CA TYR A 156 31.08 3.20 -10.65
C TYR A 156 32.02 2.11 -11.18
N SER A 157 31.53 0.86 -11.20
CA SER A 157 32.22 -0.21 -11.92
C SER A 157 32.25 0.13 -13.43
N THR A 158 33.46 0.26 -13.99
CA THR A 158 33.65 0.58 -15.41
C THR A 158 33.12 -0.52 -16.31
N ARG A 159 33.17 -1.80 -15.86
CA ARG A 159 32.59 -2.95 -16.57
C ARG A 159 31.08 -2.86 -16.61
N TYR A 160 30.46 -2.57 -15.47
CA TYR A 160 29.01 -2.41 -15.38
C TYR A 160 28.50 -1.30 -16.31
N LEU A 161 29.16 -0.13 -16.31
CA LEU A 161 28.79 0.96 -17.21
C LEU A 161 28.95 0.56 -18.69
N ALA A 162 30.02 -0.16 -19.04
CA ALA A 162 30.21 -0.65 -20.41
C ALA A 162 29.11 -1.62 -20.84
N ILE A 163 28.73 -2.57 -19.96
CA ILE A 163 27.62 -3.51 -20.20
C ILE A 163 26.31 -2.74 -20.37
N LYS A 164 26.00 -1.78 -19.47
CA LYS A 164 24.77 -0.99 -19.55
C LYS A 164 24.69 -0.14 -20.82
N LEU A 165 25.80 0.37 -21.30
CA LEU A 165 25.84 1.06 -22.58
C LEU A 165 25.53 0.14 -23.76
N LEU A 166 26.05 -1.10 -23.75
CA LEU A 166 25.74 -2.11 -24.75
C LEU A 166 24.30 -2.63 -24.66
N GLU A 167 23.70 -2.60 -23.47
CA GLU A 167 22.27 -2.87 -23.23
C GLU A 167 21.36 -1.67 -23.60
N LYS A 168 21.91 -0.58 -24.17
CA LYS A 168 21.20 0.66 -24.57
C LYS A 168 20.46 1.35 -23.41
N ASP A 169 20.99 1.22 -22.18
CA ASP A 169 20.40 1.82 -21.00
C ASP A 169 20.47 3.35 -21.07
N LYS A 170 19.30 4.01 -21.05
CA LYS A 170 19.18 5.47 -21.19
C LYS A 170 19.78 6.22 -20.01
N ASP A 171 19.67 5.67 -18.80
CA ASP A 171 20.19 6.32 -17.60
C ASP A 171 21.73 6.27 -17.57
N ALA A 172 22.32 5.16 -17.99
CA ALA A 172 23.77 5.04 -18.15
C ALA A 172 24.29 6.00 -19.24
N GLU A 173 23.59 6.11 -20.36
CA GLU A 173 23.96 7.06 -21.42
C GLU A 173 23.84 8.52 -20.95
N GLN A 174 22.78 8.87 -20.24
CA GLN A 174 22.60 10.21 -19.69
C GLN A 174 23.65 10.53 -18.62
N LEU A 175 23.99 9.56 -17.76
CA LEU A 175 25.03 9.70 -16.76
C LEU A 175 26.38 10.06 -17.41
N ILE A 176 26.75 9.34 -18.48
CA ILE A 176 27.99 9.60 -19.20
C ILE A 176 27.97 10.98 -19.88
N LYS A 177 26.88 11.36 -20.54
CA LYS A 177 26.71 12.68 -21.16
C LYS A 177 26.81 13.84 -20.17
N THR A 178 26.35 13.65 -18.94
CA THR A 178 26.35 14.70 -17.92
C THR A 178 27.63 14.77 -17.09
N THR A 179 28.39 13.67 -17.01
CA THR A 179 29.52 13.56 -16.07
C THR A 179 30.87 13.68 -16.79
N THR A 180 30.96 13.42 -18.10
CA THR A 180 32.24 13.39 -18.82
C THR A 180 32.30 14.36 -19.99
N ALA A 181 33.48 15.01 -20.15
CA ALA A 181 33.75 15.84 -21.31
C ALA A 181 33.98 15.02 -22.60
N HIS A 182 34.48 13.77 -22.44
CA HIS A 182 34.81 12.88 -23.59
C HIS A 182 33.69 11.86 -23.89
N HIS A 183 32.43 12.20 -23.60
CA HIS A 183 31.28 11.30 -23.81
C HIS A 183 31.16 10.84 -25.29
N GLU A 184 31.56 11.67 -26.26
CA GLU A 184 31.50 11.31 -27.68
C GLU A 184 32.42 10.12 -28.02
N ALA A 185 33.61 10.04 -27.45
CA ALA A 185 34.53 8.92 -27.66
C ALA A 185 34.00 7.62 -27.05
N ILE A 186 33.36 7.69 -25.86
CA ILE A 186 32.73 6.54 -25.22
C ILE A 186 31.54 6.03 -26.04
N ILE A 187 30.69 6.95 -26.52
CA ILE A 187 29.55 6.63 -27.39
C ILE A 187 30.01 6.03 -28.72
N ALA A 188 31.05 6.59 -29.36
CA ALA A 188 31.60 6.05 -30.58
C ALA A 188 32.16 4.62 -30.39
N ALA A 189 32.84 4.37 -29.27
CA ALA A 189 33.34 3.04 -28.93
C ALA A 189 32.18 2.05 -28.72
N ARG A 190 31.08 2.47 -28.07
CA ARG A 190 29.85 1.70 -27.92
C ARG A 190 29.25 1.35 -29.29
N ASP A 191 29.01 2.34 -30.13
CA ASP A 191 28.34 2.17 -31.42
C ASP A 191 29.13 1.21 -32.32
N LYS A 192 30.46 1.35 -32.36
CA LYS A 192 31.34 0.40 -33.04
C LYS A 192 31.23 -1.03 -32.47
N ALA A 193 31.22 -1.16 -31.13
CA ALA A 193 31.11 -2.47 -30.51
C ALA A 193 29.74 -3.13 -30.80
N MET A 194 28.67 -2.34 -30.86
CA MET A 194 27.32 -2.81 -31.21
C MET A 194 27.26 -3.29 -32.66
N ASP A 195 27.89 -2.55 -33.58
CA ASP A 195 27.97 -2.93 -34.99
C ASP A 195 28.79 -4.21 -35.18
N ASP A 196 29.90 -4.36 -34.46
CA ASP A 196 30.72 -5.57 -34.49
C ASP A 196 29.94 -6.77 -33.94
N VAL A 197 29.22 -6.63 -32.79
CA VAL A 197 28.36 -7.69 -32.26
C VAL A 197 27.30 -8.08 -33.29
N MET A 198 26.55 -7.14 -33.84
CA MET A 198 25.52 -7.42 -34.84
C MET A 198 26.08 -8.12 -36.08
N LYS A 199 27.29 -7.72 -36.53
CA LYS A 199 27.93 -8.29 -37.70
C LYS A 199 28.35 -9.76 -37.54
N TYR A 200 28.81 -10.10 -36.35
CA TYR A 200 29.37 -11.44 -36.09
C TYR A 200 28.40 -12.42 -35.43
N THR A 201 27.47 -11.92 -34.59
CA THR A 201 26.48 -12.77 -33.91
C THR A 201 25.13 -12.79 -34.63
N HIS A 202 24.87 -11.84 -35.53
CA HIS A 202 23.57 -11.61 -36.16
C HIS A 202 22.44 -11.27 -35.16
N GLU A 203 22.79 -10.88 -33.94
CA GLU A 203 21.89 -10.52 -32.87
C GLU A 203 22.19 -9.12 -32.35
N ASP A 204 21.19 -8.49 -31.77
CA ASP A 204 21.37 -7.20 -31.10
C ASP A 204 22.17 -7.38 -29.80
N SER A 205 23.02 -6.41 -29.46
CA SER A 205 23.91 -6.48 -28.30
C SER A 205 23.17 -6.73 -26.98
N GLU A 206 21.97 -6.15 -26.82
CA GLU A 206 21.10 -6.35 -25.66
C GLU A 206 20.65 -7.83 -25.55
N THR A 207 20.17 -8.40 -26.64
CA THR A 207 19.75 -9.80 -26.71
C THR A 207 20.92 -10.75 -26.46
N ALA A 208 22.06 -10.50 -27.10
CA ALA A 208 23.24 -11.33 -26.97
C ALA A 208 23.82 -11.35 -25.53
N ILE A 209 23.80 -10.18 -24.82
CA ILE A 209 24.20 -10.11 -23.42
C ILE A 209 23.20 -10.86 -22.52
N MET A 210 21.90 -10.70 -22.79
CA MET A 210 20.85 -11.39 -22.04
C MET A 210 20.97 -12.90 -22.20
N ASP A 211 21.15 -13.40 -23.40
CA ASP A 211 21.29 -14.83 -23.69
C ASP A 211 22.56 -15.42 -23.05
N ALA A 212 23.67 -14.68 -23.05
CA ALA A 212 24.88 -15.11 -22.36
C ALA A 212 24.67 -15.22 -20.84
N LYS A 213 23.97 -14.27 -20.21
CA LYS A 213 23.63 -14.32 -18.77
C LYS A 213 22.70 -15.49 -18.45
N TYR A 214 21.67 -15.72 -19.26
CA TYR A 214 20.80 -16.89 -19.08
C TYR A 214 21.52 -18.22 -19.33
N GLY A 215 22.40 -18.27 -20.32
CA GLY A 215 23.27 -19.42 -20.57
C GLY A 215 24.16 -19.76 -19.37
N PHE A 216 24.78 -18.74 -18.74
CA PHE A 216 25.55 -18.91 -17.52
C PHE A 216 24.69 -19.44 -16.37
N ILE A 217 23.50 -18.83 -16.14
CA ILE A 217 22.57 -19.24 -15.08
C ILE A 217 22.13 -20.69 -15.28
N HIS A 218 21.76 -21.05 -16.51
CA HIS A 218 21.31 -22.40 -16.84
C HIS A 218 22.43 -23.42 -16.63
N GLY A 219 23.66 -23.12 -17.07
CA GLY A 219 24.83 -23.95 -16.83
C GLY A 219 25.13 -24.14 -15.34
N ALA A 220 25.09 -23.05 -14.56
CA ALA A 220 25.31 -23.11 -13.12
C ALA A 220 24.24 -23.94 -12.39
N LEU A 221 22.98 -23.79 -12.76
CA LEU A 221 21.88 -24.58 -12.19
C LEU A 221 22.00 -26.05 -12.55
N GLN A 222 22.40 -26.39 -13.78
CA GLN A 222 22.63 -27.75 -14.21
C GLN A 222 23.82 -28.38 -13.46
N GLU A 223 24.91 -27.62 -13.27
CA GLU A 223 26.09 -28.11 -12.52
C GLU A 223 25.80 -28.24 -11.02
N ALA A 224 24.95 -27.38 -10.45
CA ALA A 224 24.45 -27.51 -9.08
C ALA A 224 23.40 -28.61 -8.91
N GLY A 225 23.18 -29.43 -9.95
CA GLY A 225 22.25 -30.55 -9.90
C GLY A 225 20.77 -30.15 -9.77
N TYR A 226 20.41 -28.95 -10.16
CA TYR A 226 19.02 -28.50 -10.11
C TYR A 226 18.16 -29.38 -11.02
N LYS A 227 17.33 -30.18 -10.38
CA LYS A 227 16.30 -30.98 -11.04
C LYS A 227 14.96 -30.53 -10.53
N THR A 228 14.13 -30.08 -11.42
CA THR A 228 12.71 -29.86 -11.12
C THR A 228 12.06 -31.19 -10.79
N GLY A 229 11.62 -31.37 -9.56
CA GLY A 229 10.80 -32.51 -9.17
C GLY A 229 9.55 -32.56 -10.04
N THR A 230 8.93 -33.74 -10.13
CA THR A 230 7.75 -33.96 -11.00
C THR A 230 6.64 -32.97 -10.65
N GLU A 231 6.44 -31.96 -11.51
CA GLU A 231 5.51 -30.84 -11.38
C GLU A 231 4.02 -31.21 -11.25
N ARG A 232 3.67 -32.50 -11.02
CA ARG A 232 2.33 -32.98 -11.38
C ARG A 232 1.16 -32.50 -10.52
N ASP A 233 1.29 -32.24 -9.21
CA ASP A 233 0.07 -32.05 -8.43
C ASP A 233 -0.27 -30.57 -8.08
N THR A 234 0.70 -29.77 -7.66
CA THR A 234 0.41 -28.41 -7.19
C THR A 234 0.17 -27.43 -8.35
N TYR A 235 0.87 -27.59 -9.47
CA TYR A 235 0.66 -26.76 -10.65
C TYR A 235 -0.65 -27.12 -11.37
N GLN A 236 -1.02 -28.38 -11.44
CA GLN A 236 -2.30 -28.82 -12.05
C GLN A 236 -3.48 -28.26 -11.27
N VAL A 237 -3.44 -28.31 -9.93
CA VAL A 237 -4.48 -27.70 -9.07
C VAL A 237 -4.50 -26.19 -9.25
N THR A 238 -3.37 -25.52 -9.27
CA THR A 238 -3.30 -24.07 -9.51
C THR A 238 -3.84 -23.72 -10.89
N HIS A 239 -3.49 -24.44 -11.95
CA HIS A 239 -4.01 -24.24 -13.29
C HIS A 239 -5.52 -24.50 -13.38
N LEU A 240 -6.03 -25.53 -12.71
CA LEU A 240 -7.46 -25.80 -12.67
C LEU A 240 -8.22 -24.65 -11.98
N ILE A 241 -7.72 -24.19 -10.83
CA ILE A 241 -8.33 -23.07 -10.09
C ILE A 241 -8.22 -21.79 -10.93
N ASP A 242 -7.07 -21.51 -11.56
CA ASP A 242 -6.87 -20.34 -12.40
C ASP A 242 -7.77 -20.37 -13.64
N SER A 243 -8.02 -21.53 -14.25
CA SER A 243 -8.96 -21.65 -15.39
C SER A 243 -10.38 -21.18 -15.06
N ILE A 244 -10.78 -21.29 -13.79
CA ILE A 244 -12.09 -20.83 -13.30
C ILE A 244 -12.01 -19.38 -12.84
N ILE A 245 -11.03 -19.04 -11.97
CA ILE A 245 -10.95 -17.74 -11.33
C ILE A 245 -10.52 -16.64 -12.32
N THR A 246 -9.62 -16.93 -13.26
CA THR A 246 -9.17 -15.93 -14.25
C THR A 246 -10.07 -15.89 -15.49
N ASN A 247 -11.09 -16.70 -15.54
CA ASN A 247 -12.06 -16.70 -16.65
C ASN A 247 -12.79 -15.36 -16.72
N LYS A 248 -12.89 -14.81 -17.92
CA LYS A 248 -13.52 -13.50 -18.19
C LYS A 248 -14.96 -13.38 -17.68
N TYR A 249 -15.72 -14.46 -17.68
CA TYR A 249 -17.14 -14.45 -17.31
C TYR A 249 -17.38 -14.88 -15.85
N VAL A 250 -16.61 -15.82 -15.35
CA VAL A 250 -16.77 -16.41 -14.01
C VAL A 250 -15.91 -15.70 -12.97
N GLY A 251 -14.73 -15.22 -13.35
CA GLY A 251 -13.81 -14.56 -12.45
C GLY A 251 -14.35 -13.27 -11.82
N PHE A 252 -15.09 -12.46 -12.58
CA PHE A 252 -15.69 -11.24 -12.07
C PHE A 252 -16.80 -11.47 -11.03
N PRO A 253 -17.79 -12.37 -11.25
CA PRO A 253 -18.73 -12.78 -10.20
C PRO A 253 -18.07 -13.34 -8.94
N ILE A 254 -17.07 -14.22 -9.08
CA ILE A 254 -16.33 -14.78 -7.92
C ILE A 254 -15.65 -13.65 -7.15
N PHE A 255 -15.04 -12.70 -7.85
CA PHE A 255 -14.41 -11.55 -7.23
C PHE A 255 -15.43 -10.71 -6.43
N ILE A 256 -16.61 -10.41 -7.01
CA ILE A 256 -17.68 -9.69 -6.29
C ILE A 256 -18.15 -10.48 -5.07
N LEU A 257 -18.30 -11.79 -5.18
CA LEU A 257 -18.69 -12.65 -4.05
C LEU A 257 -17.64 -12.60 -2.92
N MET A 258 -16.35 -12.67 -3.24
CA MET A 258 -15.28 -12.57 -2.25
C MET A 258 -15.27 -11.20 -1.56
N LEU A 259 -15.48 -10.13 -2.31
CA LEU A 259 -15.63 -8.80 -1.74
C LEU A 259 -16.87 -8.70 -0.84
N TRP A 260 -17.99 -9.24 -1.29
CA TRP A 260 -19.22 -9.26 -0.50
C TRP A 260 -19.01 -9.99 0.84
N ILE A 261 -18.40 -11.18 0.82
CA ILE A 261 -18.07 -11.93 2.03
C ILE A 261 -17.17 -11.11 2.96
N MET A 262 -16.12 -10.46 2.39
CA MET A 262 -15.20 -9.63 3.15
C MET A 262 -15.91 -8.45 3.83
N PHE A 263 -16.75 -7.72 3.10
CA PHE A 263 -17.48 -6.58 3.66
C PHE A 263 -18.56 -7.02 4.64
N GLU A 264 -19.34 -8.04 4.31
CA GLU A 264 -20.36 -8.59 5.21
C GLU A 264 -19.75 -9.04 6.53
N ALA A 265 -18.67 -9.82 6.49
CA ALA A 265 -17.96 -10.23 7.70
C ALA A 265 -17.38 -9.03 8.46
N THR A 266 -16.83 -8.04 7.77
CA THR A 266 -16.23 -6.86 8.41
C THR A 266 -17.30 -6.03 9.14
N PHE A 267 -18.46 -5.83 8.54
CA PHE A 267 -19.52 -5.02 9.13
C PHE A 267 -20.34 -5.82 10.16
N SER A 268 -20.76 -7.04 9.84
CA SER A 268 -21.61 -7.83 10.75
C SER A 268 -20.85 -8.36 11.96
N LEU A 269 -19.65 -8.98 11.78
CA LEU A 269 -18.86 -9.47 12.90
C LEU A 269 -18.21 -8.33 13.69
N GLY A 270 -17.88 -7.22 13.04
CA GLY A 270 -17.25 -6.07 13.67
C GLY A 270 -18.13 -5.35 14.67
N GLN A 271 -19.45 -5.38 14.50
CA GLN A 271 -20.40 -4.69 15.37
C GLN A 271 -20.35 -5.20 16.82
N TYR A 272 -20.19 -6.51 17.04
CA TYR A 272 -20.17 -7.07 18.39
C TYR A 272 -19.01 -6.52 19.24
N PRO A 273 -17.73 -6.64 18.84
CA PRO A 273 -16.66 -6.07 19.63
C PRO A 273 -16.64 -4.53 19.62
N MET A 274 -17.18 -3.87 18.59
CA MET A 274 -17.38 -2.42 18.61
C MET A 274 -18.32 -2.00 19.74
N GLY A 275 -19.49 -2.62 19.89
CA GLY A 275 -20.44 -2.32 20.97
C GLY A 275 -19.85 -2.57 22.36
N TRP A 276 -19.00 -3.59 22.54
CA TRP A 276 -18.30 -3.80 23.81
C TRP A 276 -17.31 -2.67 24.14
N ILE A 277 -16.56 -2.23 23.15
CA ILE A 277 -15.59 -1.12 23.32
C ILE A 277 -16.35 0.19 23.57
N GLU A 278 -17.42 0.45 22.82
CA GLU A 278 -18.28 1.63 22.98
C GLU A 278 -18.83 1.70 24.40
N SER A 279 -19.48 0.61 24.88
CA SER A 279 -19.94 0.51 26.28
C SER A 279 -18.81 0.72 27.30
N GLY A 280 -17.60 0.26 26.99
CA GLY A 280 -16.42 0.49 27.83
C GLY A 280 -15.97 1.96 27.85
N VAL A 281 -15.98 2.62 26.71
CA VAL A 281 -15.65 4.06 26.57
C VAL A 281 -16.69 4.91 27.31
N ASP A 282 -17.98 4.60 27.15
CA ASP A 282 -19.09 5.28 27.84
C ASP A 282 -19.02 5.09 29.35
N TRP A 283 -18.69 3.88 29.79
CA TRP A 283 -18.49 3.60 31.23
C TRP A 283 -17.32 4.42 31.80
N ILE A 284 -16.19 4.55 31.07
CA ILE A 284 -15.07 5.40 31.49
C ILE A 284 -15.52 6.86 31.56
N GLY A 285 -16.25 7.32 30.55
CA GLY A 285 -16.82 8.67 30.49
C GLY A 285 -17.72 8.95 31.69
N SER A 286 -18.63 8.03 32.02
CA SER A 286 -19.54 8.18 33.16
C SER A 286 -18.80 8.22 34.51
N VAL A 287 -17.84 7.32 34.73
CA VAL A 287 -17.02 7.29 35.95
C VAL A 287 -16.25 8.61 36.16
N ILE A 288 -15.71 9.20 35.09
CA ILE A 288 -15.01 10.47 35.19
C ILE A 288 -16.01 11.61 35.43
N SER A 289 -17.15 11.57 34.75
CA SER A 289 -18.22 12.54 34.89
C SER A 289 -18.78 12.62 36.31
N GLU A 290 -18.90 11.45 37.00
CA GLU A 290 -19.38 11.37 38.40
C GLU A 290 -18.34 11.83 39.44
N ARG A 291 -17.04 11.69 39.12
CA ARG A 291 -15.97 12.00 40.09
C ARG A 291 -15.38 13.39 39.95
N MET A 292 -15.57 14.06 38.81
CA MET A 292 -15.09 15.42 38.58
C MET A 292 -16.19 16.44 38.76
N THR A 293 -15.83 17.59 39.33
CA THR A 293 -16.73 18.75 39.43
C THR A 293 -16.98 19.30 38.02
N ASP A 294 -18.19 19.81 37.79
CA ASP A 294 -18.56 20.43 36.50
C ASP A 294 -17.64 21.60 36.17
N GLY A 295 -17.19 21.62 34.91
CA GLY A 295 -16.30 22.67 34.44
C GLY A 295 -15.59 22.28 33.13
N PRO A 296 -14.92 23.26 32.48
CA PRO A 296 -14.29 23.09 31.16
C PRO A 296 -13.30 21.92 31.09
N LEU A 297 -12.63 21.59 32.19
CA LEU A 297 -11.67 20.48 32.24
C LEU A 297 -12.37 19.13 32.14
N LYS A 298 -13.52 18.98 32.83
CA LYS A 298 -14.33 17.76 32.76
C LYS A 298 -14.84 17.56 31.34
N ASP A 299 -15.43 18.61 30.74
CA ASP A 299 -16.00 18.55 29.40
C ASP A 299 -14.90 18.27 28.35
N MET A 300 -13.72 18.86 28.50
CA MET A 300 -12.58 18.56 27.64
C MET A 300 -12.15 17.09 27.75
N LEU A 301 -12.12 16.52 28.96
CA LEU A 301 -11.71 15.13 29.15
C LEU A 301 -12.76 14.15 28.65
N VAL A 302 -14.04 14.39 28.91
CA VAL A 302 -15.14 13.51 28.53
C VAL A 302 -15.43 13.63 27.04
N ASP A 303 -15.74 14.83 26.56
CA ASP A 303 -16.19 15.02 25.19
C ASP A 303 -15.01 15.15 24.20
N GLY A 304 -13.95 15.86 24.60
CA GLY A 304 -12.79 16.10 23.73
C GLY A 304 -11.85 14.89 23.64
N VAL A 305 -11.43 14.35 24.78
CA VAL A 305 -10.42 13.26 24.82
C VAL A 305 -11.07 11.90 24.71
N ILE A 306 -12.00 11.56 25.62
CA ILE A 306 -12.61 10.23 25.67
C ILE A 306 -13.52 10.03 24.47
N GLY A 307 -14.36 10.99 24.14
CA GLY A 307 -15.21 10.95 22.94
C GLY A 307 -14.38 10.87 21.66
N GLY A 308 -13.34 11.70 21.53
CA GLY A 308 -12.50 11.73 20.33
C GLY A 308 -11.61 10.52 20.16
N VAL A 309 -10.92 10.06 21.22
CA VAL A 309 -10.08 8.84 21.17
C VAL A 309 -10.94 7.59 21.15
N GLY A 310 -12.06 7.60 21.90
CA GLY A 310 -13.01 6.51 21.96
C GLY A 310 -13.57 6.16 20.60
N SER A 311 -14.00 7.17 19.81
CA SER A 311 -14.52 6.97 18.46
C SER A 311 -13.53 6.21 17.56
N VAL A 312 -12.23 6.43 17.71
CA VAL A 312 -11.18 5.73 16.92
C VAL A 312 -10.98 4.30 17.38
N ILE A 313 -10.97 4.08 18.70
CA ILE A 313 -10.76 2.75 19.29
C ILE A 313 -11.96 1.85 19.01
N VAL A 314 -13.17 2.39 19.01
CA VAL A 314 -14.40 1.68 18.65
C VAL A 314 -14.30 1.06 17.25
N PHE A 315 -13.70 1.72 16.26
CA PHE A 315 -13.54 1.19 14.91
C PHE A 315 -12.37 0.21 14.74
N LEU A 316 -11.51 0.06 15.75
CA LEU A 316 -10.35 -0.83 15.67
C LEU A 316 -10.68 -2.29 15.32
N PRO A 317 -11.69 -2.94 15.93
CA PRO A 317 -12.06 -4.31 15.58
C PRO A 317 -12.46 -4.47 14.11
N GLN A 318 -13.23 -3.53 13.59
CA GLN A 318 -13.65 -3.53 12.19
C GLN A 318 -12.46 -3.44 11.24
N ILE A 319 -11.49 -2.58 11.57
CA ILE A 319 -10.24 -2.44 10.82
C ILE A 319 -9.40 -3.72 10.90
N LEU A 320 -9.32 -4.36 12.07
CA LEU A 320 -8.59 -5.62 12.23
C LEU A 320 -9.22 -6.75 11.40
N ILE A 321 -10.56 -6.87 11.40
CA ILE A 321 -11.26 -7.86 10.57
C ILE A 321 -11.02 -7.59 9.08
N LEU A 322 -11.09 -6.35 8.65
CA LEU A 322 -10.77 -5.96 7.27
C LEU A 322 -9.33 -6.36 6.90
N TYR A 323 -8.34 -6.05 7.73
CA TYR A 323 -6.96 -6.46 7.51
C TYR A 323 -6.76 -7.97 7.52
N PHE A 324 -7.51 -8.70 8.35
CA PHE A 324 -7.49 -10.15 8.36
C PHE A 324 -7.86 -10.72 6.98
N PHE A 325 -8.98 -10.28 6.41
CA PHE A 325 -9.41 -10.73 5.08
C PHE A 325 -8.44 -10.30 3.97
N ILE A 326 -7.91 -9.09 4.05
CA ILE A 326 -6.92 -8.60 3.09
C ILE A 326 -5.65 -9.45 3.14
N SER A 327 -5.10 -9.69 4.34
CA SER A 327 -3.91 -10.55 4.51
C SER A 327 -4.18 -11.98 4.05
N PHE A 328 -5.38 -12.51 4.31
CA PHE A 328 -5.78 -13.82 3.80
C PHE A 328 -5.77 -13.88 2.26
N MET A 329 -6.38 -12.89 1.60
CA MET A 329 -6.42 -12.81 0.14
C MET A 329 -5.03 -12.57 -0.47
N GLU A 330 -4.18 -11.80 0.20
CA GLU A 330 -2.81 -11.52 -0.22
C GLU A 330 -1.94 -12.78 -0.12
N ASP A 331 -1.90 -13.40 1.06
CA ASP A 331 -1.07 -14.58 1.33
C ASP A 331 -1.55 -15.82 0.54
N SER A 332 -2.85 -15.94 0.25
CA SER A 332 -3.38 -17.01 -0.59
C SER A 332 -2.98 -16.89 -2.06
N GLY A 333 -2.53 -15.71 -2.52
CA GLY A 333 -2.24 -15.41 -3.92
C GLY A 333 -3.47 -15.00 -4.74
N TYR A 334 -4.66 -14.89 -4.12
CA TYR A 334 -5.89 -14.46 -4.79
C TYR A 334 -5.83 -13.01 -5.28
N MET A 335 -5.15 -12.12 -4.51
CA MET A 335 -5.00 -10.70 -4.85
C MET A 335 -4.35 -10.47 -6.22
N SER A 336 -3.36 -11.29 -6.58
CA SER A 336 -2.71 -11.19 -7.90
C SER A 336 -3.69 -11.50 -9.04
N ARG A 337 -4.60 -12.48 -8.84
CA ARG A 337 -5.62 -12.83 -9.83
C ARG A 337 -6.68 -11.74 -9.95
N ALA A 338 -7.13 -11.19 -8.84
CA ALA A 338 -8.05 -10.05 -8.82
C ALA A 338 -7.45 -8.85 -9.57
N ALA A 339 -6.18 -8.52 -9.31
CA ALA A 339 -5.46 -7.47 -10.03
C ALA A 339 -5.35 -7.77 -11.53
N PHE A 340 -5.09 -9.03 -11.92
CA PHE A 340 -5.03 -9.47 -13.31
C PHE A 340 -6.37 -9.31 -14.04
N ILE A 341 -7.48 -9.73 -13.42
CA ILE A 341 -8.82 -9.59 -14.02
C ILE A 341 -9.16 -8.12 -14.28
N MET A 342 -8.78 -7.26 -13.33
CA MET A 342 -9.10 -5.83 -13.36
C MET A 342 -8.10 -4.98 -14.14
N ASP A 343 -6.97 -5.53 -14.55
CA ASP A 343 -5.88 -4.80 -15.21
C ASP A 343 -6.33 -4.04 -16.46
N LYS A 344 -7.13 -4.67 -17.32
CA LYS A 344 -7.68 -4.04 -18.52
C LYS A 344 -8.55 -2.81 -18.19
N LEU A 345 -9.30 -2.84 -17.08
CA LEU A 345 -10.12 -1.71 -16.64
C LEU A 345 -9.23 -0.59 -16.09
N MET A 346 -8.25 -0.94 -15.28
CA MET A 346 -7.31 0.00 -14.69
C MET A 346 -6.46 0.71 -15.76
N HIS A 347 -5.99 -0.01 -16.76
CA HIS A 347 -5.28 0.57 -17.90
C HIS A 347 -6.11 1.64 -18.65
N LYS A 348 -7.41 1.40 -18.83
CA LYS A 348 -8.31 2.42 -19.41
C LYS A 348 -8.43 3.68 -18.55
N MET A 349 -8.17 3.58 -17.26
CA MET A 349 -8.12 4.70 -16.32
C MET A 349 -6.75 5.37 -16.27
N GLY A 350 -5.72 4.83 -16.93
CA GLY A 350 -4.33 5.28 -16.86
C GLY A 350 -3.63 4.82 -15.59
N LEU A 351 -4.04 3.70 -15.03
CA LEU A 351 -3.53 3.10 -13.80
C LEU A 351 -3.05 1.67 -14.07
N HIS A 352 -2.21 1.18 -13.18
CA HIS A 352 -1.76 -0.20 -13.15
C HIS A 352 -2.81 -1.11 -12.48
N GLY A 353 -2.92 -2.39 -12.90
CA GLY A 353 -3.88 -3.35 -12.34
C GLY A 353 -3.85 -3.48 -10.82
N LYS A 354 -2.65 -3.42 -10.20
CA LYS A 354 -2.49 -3.42 -8.73
C LYS A 354 -3.16 -2.23 -8.02
N SER A 355 -3.46 -1.13 -8.73
CA SER A 355 -4.17 0.03 -8.16
C SER A 355 -5.61 -0.29 -7.77
N PHE A 356 -6.18 -1.34 -8.36
CA PHE A 356 -7.54 -1.77 -8.07
C PHE A 356 -7.74 -2.19 -6.61
N ILE A 357 -6.74 -2.84 -6.02
CA ILE A 357 -6.78 -3.34 -4.64
C ILE A 357 -6.97 -2.19 -3.63
N PRO A 358 -6.09 -1.16 -3.60
CA PRO A 358 -6.32 0.00 -2.76
C PRO A 358 -7.67 0.70 -3.00
N LEU A 359 -8.12 0.79 -4.25
CA LEU A 359 -9.40 1.44 -4.56
C LEU A 359 -10.60 0.72 -3.93
N ILE A 360 -10.62 -0.62 -3.97
CA ILE A 360 -11.65 -1.41 -3.28
C ILE A 360 -11.56 -1.23 -1.76
N MET A 361 -10.34 -1.26 -1.20
CA MET A 361 -10.16 -1.03 0.24
C MET A 361 -10.68 0.34 0.67
N GLY A 362 -10.65 1.33 -0.23
CA GLY A 362 -11.16 2.68 -0.01
C GLY A 362 -12.65 2.73 0.34
N PHE A 363 -13.46 1.76 -0.08
CA PHE A 363 -14.86 1.66 0.35
C PHE A 363 -15.00 1.28 1.83
N GLY A 364 -14.04 0.58 2.40
CA GLY A 364 -13.99 0.33 3.83
C GLY A 364 -13.39 1.52 4.58
N CYS A 365 -12.10 1.78 4.38
CA CYS A 365 -11.37 2.88 5.01
C CYS A 365 -10.23 3.37 4.12
N ASN A 366 -10.15 4.68 3.90
CA ASN A 366 -9.13 5.29 3.05
C ASN A 366 -7.72 5.21 3.65
N VAL A 367 -7.57 5.15 4.97
CA VAL A 367 -6.25 5.08 5.63
C VAL A 367 -5.50 3.79 5.26
N PRO A 368 -6.05 2.59 5.52
CA PRO A 368 -5.40 1.35 5.07
C PRO A 368 -5.28 1.27 3.55
N ALA A 369 -6.22 1.84 2.80
CA ALA A 369 -6.16 1.88 1.35
C ALA A 369 -4.94 2.67 0.84
N VAL A 370 -4.65 3.84 1.42
CA VAL A 370 -3.44 4.62 1.13
C VAL A 370 -2.17 3.82 1.49
N MET A 371 -2.15 3.16 2.65
CA MET A 371 -1.00 2.33 3.04
C MET A 371 -0.79 1.13 2.10
N ALA A 372 -1.85 0.55 1.56
CA ALA A 372 -1.78 -0.57 0.60
C ALA A 372 -1.19 -0.15 -0.76
N THR A 373 -1.17 1.14 -1.09
CA THR A 373 -0.53 1.62 -2.34
C THR A 373 0.96 1.32 -2.42
N ARG A 374 1.61 0.93 -1.32
CA ARG A 374 3.01 0.46 -1.29
C ARG A 374 3.27 -0.72 -2.21
N THR A 375 2.25 -1.54 -2.48
CA THR A 375 2.34 -2.70 -3.39
C THR A 375 2.43 -2.30 -4.86
N ILE A 376 2.19 -1.03 -5.19
CA ILE A 376 2.25 -0.50 -6.55
C ILE A 376 3.69 -0.05 -6.84
N GLU A 377 4.33 -0.69 -7.80
CA GLU A 377 5.73 -0.46 -8.16
C GLU A 377 5.93 0.89 -8.86
N SER A 378 5.05 1.22 -9.81
CA SER A 378 5.08 2.50 -10.51
C SER A 378 4.77 3.66 -9.56
N ARG A 379 5.76 4.56 -9.36
CA ARG A 379 5.59 5.78 -8.55
C ARG A 379 4.45 6.65 -9.06
N ARG A 380 4.27 6.71 -10.39
CA ARG A 380 3.20 7.45 -11.05
C ARG A 380 1.83 6.89 -10.66
N SER A 381 1.61 5.61 -10.93
CA SER A 381 0.34 4.93 -10.62
C SER A 381 0.05 4.94 -9.12
N ARG A 382 1.07 4.81 -8.27
CA ARG A 382 0.95 4.92 -6.81
C ARG A 382 0.45 6.28 -6.36
N LEU A 383 1.03 7.38 -6.87
CA LEU A 383 0.61 8.75 -6.52
C LEU A 383 -0.81 9.04 -7.03
N ILE A 384 -1.13 8.69 -8.27
CA ILE A 384 -2.49 8.88 -8.80
C ILE A 384 -3.49 8.12 -7.95
N THR A 385 -3.21 6.85 -7.62
CA THR A 385 -4.08 6.03 -6.77
C THR A 385 -4.31 6.67 -5.41
N MET A 386 -3.25 7.16 -4.73
CA MET A 386 -3.39 7.86 -3.44
C MET A 386 -4.26 9.11 -3.55
N LEU A 387 -4.15 9.85 -4.64
CA LEU A 387 -4.92 11.08 -4.85
C LEU A 387 -6.41 10.81 -5.10
N ILE A 388 -6.77 9.73 -5.80
CA ILE A 388 -8.17 9.44 -6.11
C ILE A 388 -8.88 8.62 -5.02
N LEU A 389 -8.15 7.97 -4.12
CA LEU A 389 -8.72 7.19 -3.00
C LEU A 389 -9.74 7.96 -2.16
N PRO A 390 -9.55 9.25 -1.83
CA PRO A 390 -10.52 10.01 -1.05
C PRO A 390 -11.90 10.15 -1.72
N LEU A 391 -12.00 9.94 -3.03
CA LEU A 391 -13.26 9.97 -3.78
C LEU A 391 -14.10 8.70 -3.58
N MET A 392 -13.48 7.61 -3.06
CA MET A 392 -14.21 6.40 -2.68
C MET A 392 -14.99 6.63 -1.38
N SER A 393 -16.26 6.21 -1.37
CA SER A 393 -17.11 6.35 -0.19
C SER A 393 -16.68 5.37 0.90
N CYS A 394 -16.06 5.85 1.97
CA CYS A 394 -15.68 5.02 3.10
C CYS A 394 -16.85 4.80 4.09
N SER A 395 -16.72 3.78 4.96
CA SER A 395 -17.74 3.43 5.96
C SER A 395 -18.07 4.56 6.93
N ALA A 396 -17.11 5.42 7.27
CA ALA A 396 -17.31 6.55 8.16
C ALA A 396 -18.31 7.62 7.65
N ARG A 397 -18.65 7.59 6.35
CA ARG A 397 -19.69 8.45 5.77
C ARG A 397 -21.09 7.84 5.86
N PHE A 398 -21.20 6.55 6.17
CA PHE A 398 -22.47 5.85 6.16
C PHE A 398 -23.50 6.39 7.17
N PRO A 399 -23.14 6.76 8.42
CA PRO A 399 -24.09 7.33 9.37
C PRO A 399 -24.77 8.59 8.85
N ILE A 400 -24.02 9.54 8.30
CA ILE A 400 -24.59 10.77 7.75
C ILE A 400 -25.47 10.50 6.51
N TYR A 401 -25.11 9.51 5.68
CA TYR A 401 -25.94 9.11 4.55
C TYR A 401 -27.29 8.56 5.02
N ILE A 402 -27.30 7.65 5.99
CA ILE A 402 -28.54 7.07 6.53
C ILE A 402 -29.40 8.20 7.14
N MET A 403 -28.80 9.06 7.95
CA MET A 403 -29.52 10.15 8.62
C MET A 403 -30.19 11.07 7.59
N ILE A 404 -29.45 11.63 6.66
CA ILE A 404 -29.98 12.60 5.69
C ILE A 404 -30.93 11.95 4.68
N ILE A 405 -30.58 10.75 4.16
CA ILE A 405 -31.43 10.04 3.22
C ILE A 405 -32.72 9.56 3.91
N GLY A 406 -32.59 9.06 5.15
CA GLY A 406 -33.73 8.63 5.95
C GLY A 406 -34.71 9.76 6.26
N THR A 407 -34.19 10.97 6.50
CA THR A 407 -34.95 12.18 6.84
C THR A 407 -35.61 12.81 5.61
N MET A 408 -34.81 13.09 4.58
CA MET A 408 -35.24 13.98 3.48
C MET A 408 -35.90 13.28 2.30
N PHE A 409 -35.81 11.93 2.23
CA PHE A 409 -36.27 11.19 1.04
C PHE A 409 -37.24 10.08 1.39
N ALA A 410 -38.27 9.93 0.54
CA ALA A 410 -39.27 8.88 0.68
C ALA A 410 -38.63 7.47 0.61
N PRO A 411 -39.12 6.47 1.37
CA PRO A 411 -38.52 5.13 1.48
C PRO A 411 -38.20 4.46 0.16
N GLN A 412 -39.04 4.66 -0.85
CA GLN A 412 -38.89 4.07 -2.19
C GLN A 412 -37.65 4.57 -2.96
N TYR A 413 -37.13 5.76 -2.64
CA TYR A 413 -35.98 6.36 -3.33
C TYR A 413 -34.67 6.21 -2.56
N ARG A 414 -34.71 5.84 -1.28
CA ARG A 414 -33.53 5.80 -0.38
C ARG A 414 -32.39 4.96 -0.94
N SER A 415 -32.69 3.74 -1.41
CA SER A 415 -31.69 2.84 -1.99
C SER A 415 -31.10 3.38 -3.29
N SER A 416 -31.94 4.00 -4.14
CA SER A 416 -31.47 4.58 -5.42
C SER A 416 -30.54 5.77 -5.20
N ILE A 417 -30.84 6.62 -4.21
CA ILE A 417 -30.02 7.76 -3.84
C ILE A 417 -28.67 7.30 -3.26
N MET A 418 -28.71 6.31 -2.36
CA MET A 418 -27.50 5.71 -1.82
C MET A 418 -26.60 5.16 -2.95
N MET A 419 -27.18 4.38 -3.88
CA MET A 419 -26.46 3.84 -5.02
C MET A 419 -25.89 4.93 -5.93
N SER A 420 -26.61 6.03 -6.14
CA SER A 420 -26.16 7.15 -6.96
C SER A 420 -24.88 7.80 -6.38
N LEU A 421 -24.79 7.94 -5.06
CA LEU A 421 -23.59 8.47 -4.40
C LEU A 421 -22.36 7.58 -4.65
N TYR A 422 -22.50 6.27 -4.51
CA TYR A 422 -21.40 5.33 -4.80
C TYR A 422 -20.95 5.40 -6.27
N ILE A 423 -21.92 5.42 -7.19
CA ILE A 423 -21.63 5.51 -8.63
C ILE A 423 -20.92 6.83 -8.96
N ILE A 424 -21.39 7.95 -8.41
CA ILE A 424 -20.77 9.27 -8.64
C ILE A 424 -19.33 9.27 -8.10
N GLY A 425 -19.08 8.71 -6.91
CA GLY A 425 -17.72 8.59 -6.36
C GLY A 425 -16.79 7.83 -7.30
N ILE A 426 -17.24 6.69 -7.83
CA ILE A 426 -16.47 5.89 -8.79
C ILE A 426 -16.23 6.67 -10.10
N VAL A 427 -17.27 7.29 -10.65
CA VAL A 427 -17.16 8.08 -11.89
C VAL A 427 -16.18 9.24 -11.73
N MET A 428 -16.26 9.96 -10.60
CA MET A 428 -15.34 11.05 -10.31
C MET A 428 -13.90 10.56 -10.15
N ALA A 429 -13.68 9.41 -9.51
CA ALA A 429 -12.36 8.80 -9.42
C ALA A 429 -11.80 8.42 -10.80
N VAL A 430 -12.62 7.89 -11.71
CA VAL A 430 -12.22 7.59 -13.09
C VAL A 430 -11.85 8.86 -13.85
N ILE A 431 -12.65 9.92 -13.73
CA ILE A 431 -12.41 11.21 -14.39
C ILE A 431 -11.09 11.82 -13.88
N MET A 432 -10.93 11.89 -12.55
CA MET A 432 -9.73 12.47 -11.94
C MET A 432 -8.48 11.64 -12.21
N SER A 433 -8.58 10.31 -12.23
CA SER A 433 -7.47 9.44 -12.62
C SER A 433 -6.98 9.76 -14.03
N ARG A 434 -7.89 9.84 -15.00
CA ARG A 434 -7.55 10.20 -16.39
C ARG A 434 -6.98 11.62 -16.50
N LEU A 435 -7.54 12.56 -15.76
CA LEU A 435 -7.08 13.94 -15.74
C LEU A 435 -5.63 14.00 -15.21
N PHE A 436 -5.35 13.38 -14.06
CA PHE A 436 -4.01 13.37 -13.46
C PHE A 436 -3.00 12.62 -14.33
N SER A 437 -3.41 11.50 -14.93
CA SER A 437 -2.55 10.73 -15.83
C SER A 437 -2.13 11.53 -17.07
N LYS A 438 -2.99 12.41 -17.59
CA LYS A 438 -2.70 13.24 -18.78
C LYS A 438 -2.03 14.57 -18.47
N THR A 439 -2.25 15.14 -17.30
CA THR A 439 -1.80 16.49 -16.94
C THR A 439 -0.61 16.50 -16.00
N LEU A 440 -0.76 15.93 -14.80
CA LEU A 440 0.22 16.00 -13.72
C LEU A 440 1.37 15.00 -13.89
N PHE A 441 1.05 13.80 -14.38
CA PHE A 441 1.99 12.68 -14.44
C PHE A 441 2.12 12.20 -15.88
N LYS A 442 2.77 13.00 -16.72
CA LYS A 442 3.10 12.63 -18.10
C LYS A 442 4.26 11.62 -18.10
N GLY A 443 4.12 10.54 -18.84
CA GLY A 443 5.12 9.49 -18.99
C GLY A 443 4.48 8.16 -19.34
N GLU A 444 5.23 7.26 -19.94
CA GLU A 444 4.80 5.90 -20.20
C GLU A 444 4.96 5.08 -18.92
N ASP A 445 3.96 4.28 -18.57
CA ASP A 445 4.13 3.24 -17.55
C ASP A 445 4.98 2.12 -18.16
N THR A 446 5.97 1.66 -17.42
CA THR A 446 6.75 0.49 -17.82
C THR A 446 5.81 -0.71 -17.98
N PRO A 447 5.88 -1.44 -19.11
CA PRO A 447 5.09 -2.64 -19.29
C PRO A 447 5.40 -3.63 -18.17
N PHE A 448 4.36 -4.06 -17.47
CA PHE A 448 4.48 -4.96 -16.33
C PHE A 448 3.98 -6.35 -16.70
N VAL A 449 4.85 -7.34 -16.55
CA VAL A 449 4.48 -8.75 -16.66
C VAL A 449 4.14 -9.25 -15.26
N MET A 450 2.84 -9.49 -15.01
CA MET A 450 2.38 -10.01 -13.73
C MET A 450 2.53 -11.53 -13.68
N GLU A 451 3.46 -12.00 -12.88
CA GLU A 451 3.52 -13.42 -12.53
C GLU A 451 2.47 -13.75 -11.50
N LEU A 452 1.68 -14.80 -11.77
CA LEU A 452 0.70 -15.30 -10.82
C LEU A 452 1.38 -16.29 -9.88
N PRO A 453 1.57 -15.96 -8.59
CA PRO A 453 2.18 -16.87 -7.63
C PRO A 453 1.27 -18.10 -7.44
N PRO A 454 1.80 -19.30 -7.12
CA PRO A 454 0.99 -20.47 -6.83
C PRO A 454 0.09 -20.22 -5.61
N TYR A 455 -1.10 -20.84 -5.60
CA TYR A 455 -1.98 -20.75 -4.43
C TYR A 455 -1.34 -21.38 -3.21
N ARG A 456 -1.52 -20.72 -2.08
CA ARG A 456 -1.02 -21.19 -0.78
C ARG A 456 -2.10 -21.03 0.27
N PHE A 457 -2.19 -22.01 1.16
CA PHE A 457 -3.02 -21.82 2.34
C PHE A 457 -2.20 -21.02 3.37
N PRO A 458 -2.63 -19.80 3.72
CA PRO A 458 -1.88 -18.97 4.64
C PRO A 458 -1.92 -19.56 6.05
N THR A 459 -0.81 -19.45 6.78
CA THR A 459 -0.77 -19.93 8.17
C THR A 459 -1.48 -18.94 9.08
N ALA A 460 -2.29 -19.44 10.02
CA ALA A 460 -3.03 -18.61 10.98
C ALA A 460 -2.10 -17.65 11.76
N LYS A 461 -0.88 -18.12 12.09
CA LYS A 461 0.14 -17.32 12.79
C LYS A 461 0.64 -16.14 11.93
N ALA A 462 0.82 -16.33 10.62
CA ALA A 462 1.24 -15.25 9.72
C ALA A 462 0.15 -14.19 9.59
N ILE A 463 -1.10 -14.62 9.33
CA ILE A 463 -2.25 -13.70 9.22
C ILE A 463 -2.42 -12.90 10.52
N ALA A 464 -2.44 -13.57 11.69
CA ALA A 464 -2.59 -12.91 12.96
C ALA A 464 -1.47 -11.88 13.23
N ARG A 465 -0.22 -12.23 12.90
CA ARG A 465 0.92 -11.30 13.03
C ARG A 465 0.78 -10.09 12.10
N HIS A 466 0.44 -10.31 10.83
CA HIS A 466 0.26 -9.23 9.86
C HIS A 466 -0.91 -8.32 10.26
N THR A 467 -2.05 -8.90 10.63
CA THR A 467 -3.23 -8.15 11.09
C THR A 467 -2.89 -7.30 12.31
N TRP A 468 -2.23 -7.88 13.32
CA TRP A 468 -1.83 -7.16 14.53
C TRP A 468 -0.83 -6.05 14.25
N GLN A 469 0.17 -6.32 13.40
CA GLN A 469 1.16 -5.31 13.02
C GLN A 469 0.50 -4.12 12.32
N LYS A 470 -0.43 -4.36 11.40
CA LYS A 470 -1.19 -3.30 10.71
C LYS A 470 -2.08 -2.53 11.67
N GLY A 471 -2.78 -3.22 12.59
CA GLY A 471 -3.56 -2.57 13.64
C GLY A 471 -2.71 -1.70 14.57
N LYS A 472 -1.55 -2.20 14.98
CA LYS A 472 -0.59 -1.43 15.80
C LYS A 472 -0.06 -0.19 15.04
N GLU A 473 0.27 -0.33 13.76
CA GLU A 473 0.68 0.81 12.93
C GLU A 473 -0.43 1.85 12.80
N TYR A 474 -1.67 1.41 12.64
CA TYR A 474 -2.85 2.28 12.60
C TYR A 474 -2.98 3.08 13.90
N LEU A 475 -3.02 2.41 15.05
CA LEU A 475 -3.14 3.07 16.35
C LEU A 475 -1.97 4.06 16.62
N LYS A 476 -0.74 3.63 16.31
CA LYS A 476 0.44 4.47 16.53
C LYS A 476 0.44 5.73 15.66
N LYS A 477 -0.01 5.61 14.40
CA LYS A 477 -0.02 6.75 13.46
C LYS A 477 -1.22 7.68 13.68
N MET A 478 -2.37 7.10 14.04
CA MET A 478 -3.64 7.84 14.07
C MET A 478 -3.98 8.38 15.47
N GLY A 479 -3.68 7.64 16.53
CA GLY A 479 -4.11 8.00 17.88
C GLY A 479 -3.66 9.41 18.33
N GLY A 480 -2.41 9.76 18.09
CA GLY A 480 -1.90 11.09 18.46
C GLY A 480 -2.49 12.24 17.62
N ILE A 481 -2.65 12.02 16.31
CA ILE A 481 -3.17 13.06 15.39
C ILE A 481 -4.64 13.30 15.67
N ILE A 482 -5.42 12.24 15.88
CA ILE A 482 -6.85 12.34 16.13
C ILE A 482 -7.11 12.97 17.51
N LEU A 483 -6.33 12.60 18.53
CA LEU A 483 -6.42 13.22 19.85
C LEU A 483 -6.28 14.74 19.77
N VAL A 484 -5.24 15.23 19.09
CA VAL A 484 -5.02 16.68 18.93
C VAL A 484 -6.16 17.30 18.13
N ALA A 485 -6.59 16.67 17.04
CA ALA A 485 -7.69 17.16 16.23
C ALA A 485 -9.00 17.23 17.00
N SER A 486 -9.32 16.21 17.80
CA SER A 486 -10.54 16.16 18.63
C SER A 486 -10.55 17.26 19.69
N ILE A 487 -9.43 17.49 20.37
CA ILE A 487 -9.31 18.58 21.35
C ILE A 487 -9.49 19.94 20.68
N VAL A 488 -8.92 20.15 19.48
CA VAL A 488 -9.07 21.41 18.75
C VAL A 488 -10.52 21.62 18.32
N VAL A 489 -11.17 20.60 17.74
CA VAL A 489 -12.58 20.69 17.31
C VAL A 489 -13.49 20.92 18.51
N TRP A 490 -13.26 20.19 19.61
CA TRP A 490 -13.98 20.41 20.87
C TRP A 490 -13.82 21.85 21.38
N ALA A 491 -12.59 22.35 21.45
CA ALA A 491 -12.34 23.70 21.92
C ALA A 491 -13.03 24.77 21.06
N LEU A 492 -13.02 24.61 19.73
CA LEU A 492 -13.71 25.51 18.82
C LEU A 492 -15.24 25.45 18.99
N GLY A 493 -15.80 24.30 19.32
CA GLY A 493 -17.23 24.12 19.58
C GLY A 493 -17.66 24.54 20.99
N TYR A 494 -16.73 24.47 21.97
CA TYR A 494 -17.02 24.81 23.36
C TYR A 494 -16.91 26.30 23.67
N PHE A 495 -15.91 26.98 23.12
CA PHE A 495 -15.64 28.39 23.40
C PHE A 495 -16.25 29.34 22.33
N PRO A 496 -16.74 30.55 22.78
CA PRO A 496 -16.93 31.03 24.14
C PRO A 496 -18.08 30.28 24.83
N HIS A 497 -17.90 29.89 26.12
CA HIS A 497 -18.90 29.14 26.87
C HIS A 497 -19.72 30.08 27.79
N ASN A 498 -21.06 29.92 27.79
CA ASN A 498 -21.95 30.68 28.64
C ASN A 498 -23.04 29.72 29.18
N GLU A 499 -23.03 29.49 30.50
CA GLU A 499 -23.94 28.55 31.17
C GLU A 499 -25.44 28.89 31.06
N ASN A 500 -25.77 30.12 30.66
CA ASN A 500 -27.16 30.60 30.53
C ASN A 500 -27.77 30.32 29.15
N LEU A 501 -27.02 29.74 28.21
CA LEU A 501 -27.48 29.48 26.86
C LEU A 501 -27.90 28.03 26.67
N THR A 502 -28.89 27.80 25.80
CA THR A 502 -29.21 26.47 25.34
C THR A 502 -28.04 25.88 24.53
N ARG A 503 -27.92 24.56 24.42
CA ARG A 503 -26.87 23.92 23.65
C ARG A 503 -26.79 24.43 22.21
N GLN A 504 -27.94 24.70 21.59
CA GLN A 504 -28.02 25.22 20.22
C GLN A 504 -27.47 26.68 20.15
N GLN A 505 -27.89 27.55 21.07
CA GLN A 505 -27.39 28.93 21.15
C GLN A 505 -25.90 28.99 21.49
N GLN A 506 -25.44 28.03 22.31
CA GLN A 506 -24.03 27.87 22.64
C GLN A 506 -23.20 27.54 21.38
N GLN A 507 -23.68 26.63 20.55
CA GLN A 507 -22.99 26.28 19.31
C GLN A 507 -23.02 27.39 18.28
N GLU A 508 -24.11 28.14 18.16
CA GLU A 508 -24.22 29.30 17.28
C GLU A 508 -23.20 30.39 17.64
N GLN A 509 -22.99 30.63 18.94
CA GLN A 509 -22.04 31.62 19.44
C GLN A 509 -20.61 31.09 19.59
N SER A 510 -20.39 29.80 19.44
CA SER A 510 -19.07 29.20 19.49
C SER A 510 -18.17 29.65 18.33
N TYR A 511 -16.84 29.47 18.48
CA TYR A 511 -15.93 29.79 17.39
C TYR A 511 -16.24 28.99 16.12
N ILE A 512 -16.68 27.72 16.24
CA ILE A 512 -17.06 26.92 15.07
C ILE A 512 -18.32 27.46 14.40
N GLY A 513 -19.30 27.97 15.19
CA GLY A 513 -20.50 28.66 14.68
C GLY A 513 -20.17 29.97 13.98
N ILE A 514 -19.30 30.80 14.57
CA ILE A 514 -18.81 32.04 13.95
C ILE A 514 -18.09 31.76 12.62
N ILE A 515 -17.26 30.70 12.57
CA ILE A 515 -16.60 30.29 11.33
C ILE A 515 -17.65 29.81 10.31
N GLY A 516 -18.67 29.05 10.74
CA GLY A 516 -19.79 28.62 9.89
C GLY A 516 -20.48 29.80 9.21
N HIS A 517 -20.90 30.79 9.98
CA HIS A 517 -21.50 32.01 9.44
C HIS A 517 -20.56 32.81 8.52
N ALA A 518 -19.26 32.85 8.83
CA ALA A 518 -18.27 33.53 7.98
C ALA A 518 -18.08 32.85 6.62
N ILE A 519 -18.26 31.52 6.56
CA ILE A 519 -18.08 30.71 5.34
C ILE A 519 -19.38 30.56 4.55
N GLU A 520 -20.54 30.70 5.18
CA GLU A 520 -21.87 30.59 4.56
C GLU A 520 -21.99 31.31 3.18
N PRO A 521 -21.46 32.52 2.96
CA PRO A 521 -21.54 33.18 1.65
C PRO A 521 -20.89 32.36 0.52
N VAL A 522 -19.84 31.57 0.83
CA VAL A 522 -19.12 30.72 -0.14
C VAL A 522 -19.97 29.52 -0.54
N PHE A 523 -20.76 28.97 0.39
CA PHE A 523 -21.58 27.79 0.19
C PHE A 523 -23.06 28.14 -0.18
N LYS A 524 -23.41 29.38 -0.16
CA LYS A 524 -24.74 29.85 -0.60
C LYS A 524 -25.05 29.46 -2.06
N ALA A 525 -24.04 29.34 -2.89
CA ALA A 525 -24.17 28.84 -4.27
C ALA A 525 -24.71 27.40 -4.36
N GLN A 526 -24.70 26.65 -3.27
CA GLN A 526 -25.17 25.28 -3.12
C GLN A 526 -26.44 25.18 -2.25
N GLY A 527 -26.90 26.30 -1.75
CA GLY A 527 -28.06 26.37 -0.86
C GLY A 527 -27.78 25.88 0.57
N PHE A 528 -26.51 25.84 1.01
CA PHE A 528 -26.17 25.45 2.37
C PHE A 528 -26.38 26.62 3.33
N ASP A 529 -26.81 26.31 4.54
CA ASP A 529 -26.88 27.19 5.69
C ASP A 529 -25.65 27.00 6.60
N TRP A 530 -25.50 27.89 7.58
CA TRP A 530 -24.39 27.84 8.51
C TRP A 530 -24.34 26.52 9.32
N LYS A 531 -25.49 25.85 9.59
CA LYS A 531 -25.54 24.58 10.32
C LYS A 531 -24.92 23.44 9.50
N LEU A 532 -25.24 23.36 8.21
CA LEU A 532 -24.61 22.42 7.28
C LEU A 532 -23.11 22.69 7.17
N ASP A 533 -22.70 23.96 7.14
CA ASP A 533 -21.28 24.34 7.05
C ASP A 533 -20.50 23.94 8.32
N VAL A 534 -21.09 24.13 9.50
CA VAL A 534 -20.53 23.65 10.77
C VAL A 534 -20.38 22.12 10.76
N GLY A 535 -21.38 21.40 10.25
CA GLY A 535 -21.30 19.96 10.04
C GLY A 535 -20.12 19.56 9.14
N LEU A 536 -19.89 20.29 8.04
CA LEU A 536 -18.76 20.04 7.13
C LEU A 536 -17.40 20.29 7.81
N ILE A 537 -17.29 21.36 8.60
CA ILE A 537 -16.05 21.70 9.33
C ILE A 537 -15.73 20.63 10.37
N SER A 538 -16.72 20.20 11.16
CA SER A 538 -16.54 19.15 12.16
C SER A 538 -16.08 17.84 11.52
N GLY A 539 -16.59 17.51 10.34
CA GLY A 539 -16.22 16.32 9.57
C GLY A 539 -14.81 16.33 8.96
N VAL A 540 -14.05 17.43 9.10
CA VAL A 540 -12.62 17.47 8.76
C VAL A 540 -11.81 16.59 9.71
N GLY A 541 -12.17 16.57 11.00
CA GLY A 541 -11.54 15.71 12.00
C GLY A 541 -11.82 14.24 11.72
N ALA A 542 -13.08 13.87 11.78
CA ALA A 542 -13.58 12.52 11.50
C ALA A 542 -14.97 12.63 10.87
N LYS A 543 -15.27 11.78 9.90
CA LYS A 543 -16.49 11.89 9.08
C LYS A 543 -17.77 11.57 9.85
N GLU A 544 -17.68 10.67 10.80
CA GLU A 544 -18.78 10.30 11.71
C GLU A 544 -19.26 11.48 12.58
N ILE A 545 -18.36 12.41 12.91
CA ILE A 545 -18.70 13.59 13.71
C ILE A 545 -19.74 14.49 13.00
N VAL A 546 -19.80 14.45 11.67
CA VAL A 546 -20.82 15.21 10.90
C VAL A 546 -22.22 14.83 11.36
N ALA A 547 -22.51 13.51 11.50
CA ALA A 547 -23.83 13.05 11.92
C ALA A 547 -24.17 13.50 13.35
N SER A 548 -23.23 13.36 14.28
CA SER A 548 -23.41 13.80 15.68
C SER A 548 -23.61 15.32 15.76
N THR A 549 -22.81 16.10 15.03
CA THR A 549 -22.95 17.57 15.00
C THR A 549 -24.29 17.99 14.42
N MET A 550 -24.73 17.35 13.34
CA MET A 550 -26.05 17.62 12.75
C MET A 550 -27.19 17.22 13.70
N GLY A 551 -27.06 16.09 14.39
CA GLY A 551 -27.99 15.67 15.44
C GLY A 551 -28.14 16.73 16.53
N ILE A 552 -27.05 17.32 17.01
CA ILE A 552 -27.07 18.36 18.05
C ILE A 552 -27.65 19.69 17.52
N LEU A 553 -27.27 20.11 16.30
CA LEU A 553 -27.69 21.38 15.71
C LEU A 553 -29.19 21.44 15.32
N TYR A 554 -29.73 20.30 14.90
CA TYR A 554 -31.13 20.15 14.54
C TYR A 554 -31.99 19.53 15.66
N HIS A 555 -31.43 19.34 16.78
CA HIS A 555 -31.99 19.01 18.07
C HIS A 555 -33.12 17.99 18.13
N SER A 556 -32.83 16.88 18.82
CA SER A 556 -33.82 16.04 19.46
C SER A 556 -33.57 16.02 20.99
N ASP A 557 -34.03 17.04 21.72
CA ASP A 557 -34.04 16.98 23.20
C ASP A 557 -35.05 15.96 23.75
N ASP A 558 -35.93 15.44 22.91
CA ASP A 558 -36.85 14.40 23.26
C ASP A 558 -36.24 13.03 22.94
N ALA A 559 -36.20 12.16 23.94
CA ALA A 559 -35.66 10.82 23.98
C ALA A 559 -36.33 9.84 22.98
N ALA A 560 -36.34 10.19 21.69
CA ALA A 560 -36.66 9.25 20.64
C ALA A 560 -35.40 8.46 20.31
N GLU A 561 -35.48 7.11 20.39
CA GLU A 561 -34.38 6.22 20.00
C GLU A 561 -33.85 6.62 18.62
N GLU A 562 -32.52 6.81 18.52
CA GLU A 562 -31.85 7.08 17.25
C GLU A 562 -32.30 6.06 16.19
N GLY A 563 -32.80 6.55 15.05
CA GLY A 563 -33.27 5.69 13.96
C GLY A 563 -34.78 5.40 13.96
N SER A 564 -35.55 5.88 14.94
CA SER A 564 -37.01 5.77 14.92
C SER A 564 -37.65 6.68 13.85
N GLU A 565 -38.80 6.27 13.28
CA GLU A 565 -39.54 7.11 12.32
C GLU A 565 -39.94 8.48 12.93
N GLN A 566 -40.12 8.54 14.24
CA GLN A 566 -40.45 9.76 14.95
C GLN A 566 -39.25 10.73 14.98
N ALA A 567 -38.03 10.22 15.21
CA ALA A 567 -36.82 11.02 15.14
C ALA A 567 -36.59 11.62 13.74
N TYR A 568 -36.81 10.82 12.70
CA TYR A 568 -36.70 11.29 11.31
C TYR A 568 -37.77 12.34 10.96
N SER A 569 -39.00 12.20 11.44
CA SER A 569 -40.06 13.18 11.17
C SER A 569 -39.81 14.54 11.85
N HIS A 570 -39.28 14.53 13.08
CA HIS A 570 -38.89 15.73 13.79
C HIS A 570 -37.74 16.45 13.12
N LEU A 571 -36.68 15.70 12.77
CA LEU A 571 -35.52 16.21 12.05
C LEU A 571 -35.93 16.82 10.67
N TYR A 572 -36.86 16.15 9.96
CA TYR A 572 -37.41 16.65 8.70
C TYR A 572 -38.11 18.00 8.86
N SER A 573 -38.93 18.14 9.90
CA SER A 573 -39.66 19.39 10.14
C SER A 573 -38.73 20.55 10.43
N GLN A 574 -37.67 20.31 11.18
CA GLN A 574 -36.68 21.36 11.51
C GLN A 574 -35.80 21.71 10.29
N MET A 575 -35.27 20.74 9.57
CA MET A 575 -34.48 21.00 8.37
C MET A 575 -35.30 21.75 7.30
N THR A 576 -36.58 21.42 7.17
CA THR A 576 -37.47 22.09 6.23
C THR A 576 -37.83 23.53 6.69
N ALA A 577 -37.98 23.75 8.00
CA ALA A 577 -38.18 25.07 8.57
C ALA A 577 -36.98 26.02 8.31
N ASP A 578 -35.76 25.47 8.31
CA ASP A 578 -34.54 26.22 7.95
C ASP A 578 -34.36 26.36 6.42
N GLY A 579 -35.30 25.88 5.61
CA GLY A 579 -35.31 26.06 4.16
C GLY A 579 -34.49 24.99 3.40
N ILE A 580 -34.09 23.91 4.04
CA ILE A 580 -33.35 22.82 3.40
C ILE A 580 -34.33 21.99 2.55
N THR A 581 -34.08 21.97 1.25
CA THR A 581 -34.84 21.17 0.29
C THR A 581 -34.21 19.79 0.08
N PRO A 582 -34.95 18.81 -0.45
CA PRO A 582 -34.34 17.53 -0.83
C PRO A 582 -33.16 17.68 -1.82
N LEU A 583 -33.20 18.71 -2.69
CA LEU A 583 -32.10 19.03 -3.59
C LEU A 583 -30.85 19.51 -2.81
N THR A 584 -31.03 20.42 -1.86
CA THR A 584 -29.96 20.89 -0.97
C THR A 584 -29.36 19.74 -0.18
N ALA A 585 -30.20 18.87 0.39
CA ALA A 585 -29.77 17.67 1.09
C ALA A 585 -28.95 16.73 0.21
N TYR A 586 -29.35 16.52 -1.03
CA TYR A 586 -28.59 15.71 -1.99
C TYR A 586 -27.24 16.36 -2.33
N CYS A 587 -27.22 17.67 -2.55
CA CYS A 587 -25.97 18.42 -2.80
C CYS A 587 -25.01 18.36 -1.60
N PHE A 588 -25.56 18.41 -0.38
CA PHE A 588 -24.79 18.21 0.84
C PHE A 588 -24.16 16.81 0.91
N LEU A 589 -24.93 15.76 0.60
CA LEU A 589 -24.40 14.40 0.53
C LEU A 589 -23.30 14.24 -0.53
N LEU A 590 -23.45 14.88 -1.70
CA LEU A 590 -22.41 14.93 -2.73
C LEU A 590 -21.16 15.67 -2.24
N PHE A 591 -21.35 16.75 -1.53
CA PHE A 591 -20.22 17.47 -0.95
C PHE A 591 -19.50 16.61 0.09
N VAL A 592 -20.22 15.96 1.02
CA VAL A 592 -19.68 15.05 2.02
C VAL A 592 -18.94 13.86 1.36
N LEU A 593 -19.41 13.39 0.20
CA LEU A 593 -18.74 12.35 -0.57
C LEU A 593 -17.37 12.79 -1.09
N LEU A 594 -17.26 13.98 -1.65
CA LEU A 594 -16.09 14.38 -2.46
C LEU A 594 -15.10 15.29 -1.73
N TYR A 595 -15.53 15.98 -0.65
CA TYR A 595 -14.72 17.00 0.00
C TYR A 595 -13.55 16.43 0.81
N PHE A 596 -12.82 17.32 1.44
CA PHE A 596 -11.65 17.09 2.28
C PHE A 596 -11.64 15.69 2.93
N PRO A 597 -10.63 14.85 2.68
CA PRO A 597 -10.53 13.56 3.37
C PRO A 597 -10.27 13.78 4.86
N CYS A 598 -10.61 12.81 5.71
CA CYS A 598 -10.32 12.93 7.14
C CYS A 598 -8.82 13.17 7.39
N ILE A 599 -8.48 13.85 8.48
CA ILE A 599 -7.09 14.18 8.86
C ILE A 599 -6.21 12.93 8.86
N ALA A 600 -6.76 11.79 9.29
CA ALA A 600 -6.08 10.51 9.27
C ALA A 600 -5.62 10.10 7.85
N THR A 601 -6.45 10.30 6.83
CA THR A 601 -6.09 10.02 5.43
C THR A 601 -5.00 10.98 4.93
N ILE A 602 -5.08 12.26 5.27
CA ILE A 602 -4.05 13.26 4.94
C ILE A 602 -2.71 12.88 5.56
N ALA A 603 -2.70 12.47 6.83
CA ALA A 603 -1.51 12.00 7.51
C ALA A 603 -0.92 10.73 6.86
N ALA A 604 -1.79 9.80 6.42
CA ALA A 604 -1.37 8.61 5.69
C ALA A 604 -0.72 8.98 4.34
N ILE A 605 -1.34 9.87 3.55
CA ILE A 605 -0.78 10.36 2.27
C ILE A 605 0.59 11.02 2.52
N LYS A 606 0.72 11.87 3.53
CA LYS A 606 2.01 12.47 3.91
C LYS A 606 3.03 11.40 4.29
N GLY A 607 2.63 10.40 5.07
CA GLY A 607 3.48 9.30 5.49
C GLY A 607 4.01 8.45 4.33
N GLU A 608 3.16 8.16 3.35
CA GLU A 608 3.51 7.33 2.19
C GLU A 608 4.26 8.09 1.09
N THR A 609 3.99 9.38 0.94
CA THR A 609 4.67 10.21 -0.07
C THR A 609 5.92 10.90 0.45
N GLY A 610 6.10 10.99 1.78
CA GLY A 610 7.16 11.77 2.43
C GLY A 610 7.00 13.29 2.29
N SER A 611 5.91 13.78 1.69
CA SER A 611 5.75 15.17 1.29
C SER A 611 4.41 15.77 1.69
N TRP A 612 4.45 16.91 2.36
CA TRP A 612 3.25 17.71 2.66
C TRP A 612 2.58 18.27 1.39
N ARG A 613 3.34 18.48 0.30
CA ARG A 613 2.80 19.03 -0.95
C ARG A 613 1.67 18.16 -1.50
N TRP A 614 1.85 16.84 -1.53
CA TRP A 614 0.84 15.91 -2.02
C TRP A 614 -0.36 15.79 -1.09
N ALA A 615 -0.12 15.81 0.22
CA ALA A 615 -1.19 15.79 1.21
C ALA A 615 -2.07 17.04 1.14
N THR A 616 -1.45 18.23 1.07
CA THR A 616 -2.17 19.51 0.90
C THR A 616 -2.88 19.58 -0.46
N PHE A 617 -2.22 19.13 -1.53
CA PHE A 617 -2.85 19.05 -2.85
C PHE A 617 -4.10 18.17 -2.83
N ALA A 618 -4.04 16.99 -2.18
CA ALA A 618 -5.20 16.10 -2.04
C ALA A 618 -6.35 16.81 -1.32
N ALA A 619 -6.08 17.51 -0.21
CA ALA A 619 -7.07 18.24 0.56
C ALA A 619 -7.74 19.35 -0.25
N VAL A 620 -6.94 20.16 -0.92
CA VAL A 620 -7.43 21.32 -1.69
C VAL A 620 -8.24 20.88 -2.90
N TYR A 621 -7.70 19.97 -3.72
CA TYR A 621 -8.40 19.61 -4.95
C TYR A 621 -9.71 18.87 -4.69
N THR A 622 -9.78 17.99 -3.67
CA THR A 622 -11.02 17.30 -3.32
C THR A 622 -12.08 18.27 -2.83
N THR A 623 -11.71 19.27 -2.03
CA THR A 623 -12.63 20.30 -1.56
C THR A 623 -13.12 21.18 -2.72
N CYS A 624 -12.23 21.62 -3.60
CA CYS A 624 -12.62 22.37 -4.81
C CYS A 624 -13.53 21.54 -5.72
N LEU A 625 -13.21 20.26 -5.89
CA LEU A 625 -14.02 19.34 -6.70
C LEU A 625 -15.42 19.16 -6.11
N ALA A 626 -15.52 18.96 -4.79
CA ALA A 626 -16.79 18.87 -4.07
C ALA A 626 -17.62 20.13 -4.26
N TRP A 627 -16.98 21.30 -4.12
CA TRP A 627 -17.65 22.59 -4.30
C TRP A 627 -18.20 22.75 -5.72
N VAL A 628 -17.39 22.46 -6.74
CA VAL A 628 -17.84 22.58 -8.14
C VAL A 628 -18.96 21.62 -8.45
N VAL A 629 -18.82 20.32 -8.08
CA VAL A 629 -19.82 19.30 -8.40
C VAL A 629 -21.14 19.58 -7.71
N SER A 630 -21.13 19.91 -6.41
CA SER A 630 -22.36 20.19 -5.67
C SER A 630 -23.03 21.48 -6.14
N ALA A 631 -22.26 22.53 -6.45
CA ALA A 631 -22.80 23.78 -7.00
C ALA A 631 -23.45 23.55 -8.38
N VAL A 632 -22.80 22.81 -9.26
CA VAL A 632 -23.35 22.48 -10.58
C VAL A 632 -24.65 21.68 -10.45
N VAL A 633 -24.69 20.67 -9.58
CA VAL A 633 -25.90 19.87 -9.36
C VAL A 633 -27.03 20.71 -8.77
N TYR A 634 -26.70 21.62 -7.81
CA TYR A 634 -27.69 22.51 -7.22
C TYR A 634 -28.28 23.50 -8.24
N GLN A 635 -27.41 24.14 -9.04
CA GLN A 635 -27.87 25.13 -10.04
C GLN A 635 -28.68 24.47 -11.16
N ILE A 636 -28.25 23.30 -11.62
CA ILE A 636 -29.01 22.52 -12.61
C ILE A 636 -30.34 22.05 -12.01
N GLY A 637 -30.33 21.51 -10.78
CA GLY A 637 -31.55 21.05 -10.11
C GLY A 637 -32.57 22.18 -9.93
N ASN A 638 -32.13 23.37 -9.57
CA ASN A 638 -33.00 24.56 -9.44
C ASN A 638 -33.61 25.05 -10.76
N LEU A 639 -33.06 24.67 -11.90
CA LEU A 639 -33.63 24.98 -13.21
C LEU A 639 -34.82 24.06 -13.58
N PHE A 640 -34.87 22.87 -12.96
CA PHE A 640 -35.87 21.83 -13.26
C PHE A 640 -36.95 21.71 -12.16
N LEU A 641 -36.73 22.26 -10.99
CA LEU A 641 -37.66 22.35 -9.87
C LEU A 641 -38.34 23.73 -9.83
#